data_8fbdc4842a9be65f10832b95d00161c2
#
_entry.id   8fbdc4842a9be65f10832b95d00161c2
#
_cell.length_a   1.000
_cell.length_b   1.000
_cell.length_c   1.000
_cell.angle_alpha   90.00
_cell.angle_beta   90.00
_cell.angle_gamma   90.00
#
_symmetry.space_group_name_H-M   'P 1'
#
loop_
_entity.id
_entity.type
_entity.pdbx_description
1 polymer ?
#
loop_
_entity_poly.entity_id
_entity_poly.type
_entity_poly.pdbx_seq_one_letter_code
_entity_poly.pdbx_strand_id
1 'polypeptide(L)'
;MKLVRPEVDRWRTLPPSKWNVTPETERLLRWWRDTSVREFPFFFCQLEAVETIIWLTEVAPKSYREELIAANDTANPGLFRIAAKMATGSGKTTVMALLIAWQAINAARRPTSSRFTNGFLLIAPGITIRDRLRVLQPEESGNYFEDPKRRIVPPEMLGDLRKARVVVTNYHAFQPRETMPVKPEARKLLTDRGEEPKKFLETEGQMIHRVAGKLMGLKRIIVLNDEAHHCYREKPGDSEEGTLGSEEKDEAKKNNEAARVWISGVEAVSRKLGVQAVYDLSATPFFLRGSGYPEGTLFPWVVSDFTLMDAIECGIVKTPRLPVLDDAVSGDMPKYRALYANLPKNALPKKGRRKTANELDPEELPELLRGALEALYRHYETTFEEWKAAGIDRPPVFIVVANNTATSKLIYDFISGYERTEAVGEETKSRLIEGKLKLFSNVTENARWRDRPRTVLLDSEALEAGDSLPDDFRKAATKEIEEFRAEVARRDGAAAAEKLTDAQILREVMNTVGQPGKLGGDIRCVVSVSMLTEGWDANTVSHVLGVRAFGTQLLCEQVVGRGLRRVSYTPNKDGFLLPEYADVLGVPFDFTQSPSPAKITPPPRMTRVRALPERAACEIRFPNISGYRVAYPPGPLVANFTDDSKLTVTPDDIPTTTDVEPIVGEGIEITLDNYEAQRMKSVYYAVAGYTLRRYIREDSKPKAFTPGEELDQSPASEIPLHRFGELLRITERWFDECLTCYGQNREAMKRLFLWRPLAQKAAERIARACAPSSAEEFVRAIPNPYNEEGSTRFVDFATSKTDLFKTSPDLCQIEYVVADQDWEKAFAEAIERELSDVCRAYVKNHNLGFEVPYEYRGETHRYRPDYILSLEDGNGADNPLNLVVEVKGRRSEQDAAKADTMATRWVPGVNALGRFGRWVFVELDNPYTFAGGIRSFLAANQKKKAA
;
A
#
# COMPACT_ATOMS: atom_id res chain seq x y z
N MET A 1 11.90 1.33 17.48
CA MET A 1 11.04 2.52 17.34
C MET A 1 10.27 2.87 18.61
N LYS A 2 9.44 1.99 19.18
CA LYS A 2 8.66 2.27 20.42
C LYS A 2 9.51 2.71 21.63
N LEU A 3 10.75 2.25 21.72
CA LEU A 3 11.68 2.64 22.80
C LEU A 3 12.48 3.91 22.50
N VAL A 4 12.76 4.20 21.23
CA VAL A 4 13.61 5.33 20.82
C VAL A 4 12.85 6.64 20.83
N ARG A 5 11.63 6.68 20.27
CA ARG A 5 10.84 7.92 20.13
C ARG A 5 10.61 8.66 21.47
N PRO A 6 10.16 8.00 22.56
CA PRO A 6 9.94 8.69 23.83
C PRO A 6 11.22 9.29 24.41
N GLU A 7 12.38 8.64 24.21
CA GLU A 7 13.67 9.15 24.70
C GLU A 7 14.15 10.37 23.89
N VAL A 8 13.96 10.33 22.57
CA VAL A 8 14.26 11.47 21.70
C VAL A 8 13.34 12.65 22.03
N ASP A 9 12.05 12.41 22.26
CA ASP A 9 11.10 13.46 22.67
C ASP A 9 11.49 14.09 24.01
N ARG A 10 11.89 13.27 24.99
CA ARG A 10 12.41 13.76 26.25
C ARG A 10 13.70 14.57 26.05
N TRP A 11 14.63 14.07 25.25
CA TRP A 11 15.89 14.76 24.94
C TRP A 11 15.65 16.12 24.26
N ARG A 12 14.69 16.22 23.37
CA ARG A 12 14.31 17.48 22.69
C ARG A 12 13.87 18.58 23.63
N THR A 13 13.22 18.23 24.75
CA THR A 13 12.72 19.19 25.74
C THR A 13 13.82 19.71 26.67
N LEU A 14 15.00 19.08 26.65
CA LEU A 14 16.11 19.53 27.46
C LEU A 14 16.68 20.87 26.93
N PRO A 15 17.21 21.72 27.83
CA PRO A 15 17.96 22.90 27.40
C PRO A 15 19.21 22.48 26.61
N PRO A 16 19.66 23.28 25.62
CA PRO A 16 20.76 22.95 24.74
C PRO A 16 22.04 22.49 25.43
N SER A 17 22.36 23.07 26.57
CA SER A 17 23.54 22.69 27.40
C SER A 17 23.48 21.25 27.93
N LYS A 18 22.31 20.60 27.90
CA LYS A 18 22.10 19.21 28.36
C LYS A 18 21.92 18.22 27.21
N TRP A 19 22.01 18.65 25.94
CA TRP A 19 21.84 17.75 24.78
C TRP A 19 22.99 16.73 24.68
N ASN A 20 24.13 16.98 25.26
CA ASN A 20 25.33 16.09 25.23
C ASN A 20 25.79 15.75 23.79
N VAL A 21 25.65 16.69 22.88
CA VAL A 21 26.13 16.62 21.51
C VAL A 21 27.38 17.48 21.32
N THR A 22 28.03 17.39 20.18
CA THR A 22 29.16 18.29 19.86
C THR A 22 28.67 19.74 19.74
N PRO A 23 29.51 20.75 19.97
CA PRO A 23 29.16 22.16 19.76
C PRO A 23 28.71 22.47 18.35
N GLU A 24 29.26 21.78 17.35
CA GLU A 24 28.84 21.90 15.95
C GLU A 24 27.43 21.41 15.76
N THR A 25 27.09 20.25 16.33
CA THR A 25 25.76 19.67 16.31
C THR A 25 24.77 20.55 17.08
N GLU A 26 25.12 21.06 18.25
CA GLU A 26 24.28 21.99 19.00
C GLU A 26 23.96 23.24 18.16
N ARG A 27 24.98 23.80 17.50
CA ARG A 27 24.82 24.99 16.64
C ARG A 27 23.87 24.70 15.47
N LEU A 28 24.02 23.53 14.82
CA LEU A 28 23.12 23.09 13.72
C LEU A 28 21.70 22.87 14.21
N LEU A 29 21.48 22.19 15.32
CA LEU A 29 20.16 21.93 15.89
C LEU A 29 19.44 23.24 16.26
N ARG A 30 20.13 24.20 16.88
CA ARG A 30 19.56 25.52 17.14
C ARG A 30 19.19 26.24 15.85
N TRP A 31 20.07 26.19 14.83
CA TRP A 31 19.84 26.79 13.53
C TRP A 31 18.64 26.19 12.81
N TRP A 32 18.48 24.87 12.83
CA TRP A 32 17.39 24.17 12.19
C TRP A 32 16.03 24.41 12.86
N ARG A 33 16.01 24.55 14.16
CA ARG A 33 14.79 24.85 14.93
C ARG A 33 14.34 26.31 14.86
N ASP A 34 15.22 27.19 14.49
CA ASP A 34 14.88 28.62 14.30
C ASP A 34 14.20 28.82 12.97
N THR A 35 12.88 29.03 13.02
CA THR A 35 12.04 29.23 11.82
C THR A 35 12.21 30.63 11.21
N SER A 36 12.77 31.60 11.96
CA SER A 36 12.94 32.99 11.50
C SER A 36 14.06 33.16 10.48
N VAL A 37 14.99 32.20 10.42
CA VAL A 37 16.18 32.31 9.56
C VAL A 37 15.95 31.89 8.12
N ARG A 38 14.79 31.31 7.79
CA ARG A 38 14.51 30.77 6.44
C ARG A 38 13.08 31.05 5.96
N GLU A 39 12.93 31.13 4.66
CA GLU A 39 11.60 31.29 4.02
C GLU A 39 10.75 30.02 4.13
N PHE A 40 11.39 28.83 4.02
CA PHE A 40 10.72 27.55 4.14
C PHE A 40 11.19 26.82 5.41
N PRO A 41 10.41 26.87 6.51
CA PRO A 41 10.69 26.10 7.72
C PRO A 41 10.75 24.60 7.45
N PHE A 42 11.59 23.90 8.18
CA PHE A 42 11.59 22.44 8.09
C PHE A 42 10.32 21.87 8.73
N PHE A 43 9.80 20.84 8.12
CA PHE A 43 8.71 20.08 8.72
C PHE A 43 9.20 19.35 9.97
N PHE A 44 8.34 19.21 10.96
CA PHE A 44 8.71 18.52 12.19
C PHE A 44 9.19 17.08 11.94
N CYS A 45 8.61 16.35 10.96
CA CYS A 45 9.03 15.01 10.60
C CYS A 45 10.46 14.95 10.03
N GLN A 46 10.92 16.03 9.35
CA GLN A 46 12.29 16.13 8.87
C GLN A 46 13.27 16.30 10.04
N LEU A 47 12.92 17.15 11.00
CA LEU A 47 13.71 17.35 12.20
C LEU A 47 13.69 16.10 13.07
N GLU A 48 12.54 15.46 13.26
CA GLU A 48 12.41 14.21 14.02
C GLU A 48 13.33 13.12 13.46
N ALA A 49 13.32 12.88 12.15
CA ALA A 49 14.15 11.88 11.52
C ALA A 49 15.66 12.15 11.75
N VAL A 50 16.08 13.39 11.51
CA VAL A 50 17.50 13.78 11.70
C VAL A 50 17.91 13.74 13.16
N GLU A 51 17.10 14.29 14.06
CA GLU A 51 17.36 14.34 15.50
C GLU A 51 17.40 12.96 16.11
N THR A 52 16.58 12.04 15.64
CA THR A 52 16.62 10.62 16.06
C THR A 52 17.95 9.97 15.68
N ILE A 53 18.45 10.20 14.46
CA ILE A 53 19.74 9.66 14.00
C ILE A 53 20.89 10.32 14.77
N ILE A 54 20.83 11.64 15.03
CA ILE A 54 21.83 12.36 15.85
C ILE A 54 21.84 11.78 17.26
N TRP A 55 20.69 11.64 17.90
CA TRP A 55 20.57 11.10 19.24
C TRP A 55 21.17 9.69 19.35
N LEU A 56 20.82 8.79 18.42
CA LEU A 56 21.38 7.43 18.36
C LEU A 56 22.90 7.41 18.18
N THR A 57 23.45 8.41 17.51
CA THR A 57 24.88 8.46 17.19
C THR A 57 25.72 9.14 18.28
N GLU A 58 25.22 10.23 18.85
CA GLU A 58 26.01 11.06 19.77
C GLU A 58 25.63 10.87 21.26
N VAL A 59 24.34 10.60 21.55
CA VAL A 59 23.77 10.71 22.90
C VAL A 59 23.33 9.38 23.50
N ALA A 60 22.72 8.53 22.69
CA ALA A 60 22.08 7.29 23.15
C ALA A 60 23.05 6.39 23.97
N PRO A 61 22.57 5.76 25.05
CA PRO A 61 23.28 4.68 25.71
C PRO A 61 23.67 3.56 24.74
N LYS A 62 24.76 2.88 25.03
CA LYS A 62 25.27 1.79 24.16
C LYS A 62 24.24 0.69 23.90
N SER A 63 23.38 0.39 24.88
CA SER A 63 22.34 -0.61 24.78
C SER A 63 21.41 -0.40 23.56
N TYR A 64 20.96 0.84 23.30
CA TYR A 64 20.12 1.14 22.13
C TYR A 64 20.83 0.86 20.81
N ARG A 65 22.13 1.13 20.76
CA ARG A 65 22.91 0.83 19.56
C ARG A 65 23.16 -0.67 19.41
N GLU A 66 23.35 -1.38 20.52
CA GLU A 66 23.53 -2.84 20.52
C GLU A 66 22.25 -3.55 20.08
N GLU A 67 21.08 -3.12 20.55
CA GLU A 67 19.77 -3.62 20.08
C GLU A 67 19.58 -3.37 18.57
N LEU A 68 19.93 -2.19 18.08
CA LEU A 68 19.83 -1.87 16.67
C LEU A 68 20.84 -2.67 15.83
N ILE A 69 22.03 -2.95 16.35
CA ILE A 69 23.01 -3.84 15.71
C ILE A 69 22.44 -5.25 15.65
N ALA A 70 21.88 -5.78 16.72
CA ALA A 70 21.26 -7.09 16.75
C ALA A 70 20.08 -7.22 15.75
N ALA A 71 19.26 -6.17 15.64
CA ALA A 71 18.19 -6.12 14.64
C ALA A 71 18.73 -6.11 13.19
N ASN A 72 19.92 -5.56 12.97
CA ASN A 72 20.59 -5.55 11.67
C ASN A 72 21.24 -6.90 11.31
N ASP A 73 21.87 -7.56 12.30
CA ASP A 73 22.75 -8.72 12.05
C ASP A 73 22.06 -9.85 11.31
N THR A 74 20.78 -10.09 11.57
CA THR A 74 20.00 -11.13 10.91
C THR A 74 19.74 -10.82 9.43
N ALA A 75 19.41 -9.56 9.11
CA ALA A 75 19.03 -9.15 7.75
C ALA A 75 20.18 -8.53 6.96
N ASN A 76 21.17 -7.93 7.64
CA ASN A 76 22.27 -7.18 7.02
C ASN A 76 23.63 -7.48 7.67
N PRO A 77 24.11 -8.72 7.66
CA PRO A 77 25.37 -9.07 8.32
C PRO A 77 26.51 -8.13 7.91
N GLY A 78 27.17 -7.52 8.90
CA GLY A 78 28.32 -6.63 8.68
C GLY A 78 27.99 -5.24 8.16
N LEU A 79 26.72 -4.85 8.07
CA LEU A 79 26.27 -3.49 7.74
C LEU A 79 25.42 -2.91 8.88
N PHE A 80 25.76 -1.73 9.35
CA PHE A 80 24.95 -1.00 10.30
C PHE A 80 23.98 -0.07 9.55
N ARG A 81 22.70 -0.43 9.50
CA ARG A 81 21.66 0.34 8.81
C ARG A 81 20.74 1.02 9.81
N ILE A 82 20.27 2.20 9.46
CA ILE A 82 19.25 2.97 10.18
C ILE A 82 18.24 3.49 9.16
N ALA A 83 16.97 3.17 9.34
CA ALA A 83 15.92 3.58 8.41
C ALA A 83 15.00 4.64 9.03
N ALA A 84 14.69 5.66 8.23
CA ALA A 84 13.64 6.63 8.52
C ALA A 84 12.49 6.42 7.52
N LYS A 85 11.32 6.02 8.02
CA LYS A 85 10.10 5.97 7.23
C LYS A 85 9.54 7.37 7.13
N MET A 86 9.42 7.85 5.91
CA MET A 86 8.99 9.22 5.62
C MET A 86 8.05 9.21 4.41
N ALA A 87 6.81 9.63 4.63
CA ALA A 87 5.79 9.71 3.58
C ALA A 87 6.29 10.41 2.30
N THR A 88 5.73 10.04 1.17
CA THR A 88 5.97 10.75 -0.09
C THR A 88 5.58 12.22 0.08
N GLY A 89 6.40 13.15 -0.40
CA GLY A 89 6.14 14.59 -0.24
C GLY A 89 6.63 15.21 1.07
N SER A 90 7.03 14.43 2.08
CA SER A 90 7.53 14.95 3.37
C SER A 90 8.97 15.48 3.34
N GLY A 91 9.67 15.38 2.20
CA GLY A 91 10.98 15.98 1.99
C GLY A 91 12.18 15.13 2.39
N LYS A 92 12.22 13.85 2.04
CA LYS A 92 13.36 12.93 2.22
C LYS A 92 14.70 13.54 1.81
N THR A 93 14.74 14.23 0.65
CA THR A 93 15.94 14.90 0.15
C THR A 93 16.49 15.99 1.11
N THR A 94 15.59 16.70 1.80
CA THR A 94 15.99 17.69 2.82
C THR A 94 16.63 17.00 4.02
N VAL A 95 16.10 15.87 4.46
CA VAL A 95 16.70 15.04 5.53
C VAL A 95 18.10 14.58 5.16
N MET A 96 18.29 14.12 3.91
CA MET A 96 19.63 13.77 3.41
C MET A 96 20.59 14.96 3.48
N ALA A 97 20.14 16.16 3.07
CA ALA A 97 20.96 17.37 3.17
C ALA A 97 21.36 17.71 4.60
N LEU A 98 20.42 17.60 5.55
CA LEU A 98 20.69 17.83 6.99
C LEU A 98 21.70 16.80 7.54
N LEU A 99 21.57 15.54 7.17
CA LEU A 99 22.50 14.47 7.58
C LEU A 99 23.91 14.69 7.00
N ILE A 100 24.01 15.08 5.73
CA ILE A 100 25.29 15.42 5.08
C ILE A 100 25.93 16.62 5.79
N ALA A 101 25.16 17.69 6.03
CA ALA A 101 25.66 18.88 6.72
C ALA A 101 26.18 18.56 8.13
N TRP A 102 25.39 17.82 8.91
CA TRP A 102 25.78 17.40 10.25
C TRP A 102 27.09 16.61 10.27
N GLN A 103 27.18 15.59 9.43
CA GLN A 103 28.36 14.70 9.38
C GLN A 103 29.60 15.44 8.86
N ALA A 104 29.47 16.17 7.76
CA ALA A 104 30.59 16.83 7.09
C ALA A 104 31.21 17.95 7.95
N ILE A 105 30.37 18.78 8.58
CA ILE A 105 30.82 19.89 9.41
C ILE A 105 31.55 19.36 10.67
N ASN A 106 30.98 18.33 11.33
CA ASN A 106 31.61 17.68 12.45
C ASN A 106 32.96 17.02 12.05
N ALA A 107 32.97 16.31 10.91
CA ALA A 107 34.23 15.70 10.42
C ALA A 107 35.30 16.74 10.09
N ALA A 108 34.91 17.88 9.52
CA ALA A 108 35.85 18.95 9.18
C ALA A 108 36.50 19.62 10.42
N ARG A 109 35.73 19.80 11.50
CA ARG A 109 36.19 20.44 12.75
C ARG A 109 36.75 19.46 13.78
N ARG A 110 36.43 18.16 13.62
CA ARG A 110 36.89 17.07 14.52
C ARG A 110 37.52 15.91 13.74
N PRO A 111 38.63 16.13 13.04
CA PRO A 111 39.22 15.17 12.11
C PRO A 111 39.70 13.86 12.76
N THR A 112 39.92 13.88 14.08
CA THR A 112 40.30 12.68 14.86
C THR A 112 39.11 11.84 15.31
N SER A 113 37.90 12.36 15.22
CA SER A 113 36.69 11.64 15.62
C SER A 113 36.39 10.50 14.66
N SER A 114 36.16 9.32 15.22
CA SER A 114 35.72 8.17 14.45
C SER A 114 34.18 8.14 14.18
N ARG A 115 33.44 9.11 14.76
CA ARG A 115 31.98 9.19 14.64
C ARG A 115 31.51 9.88 13.38
N PHE A 116 32.34 10.72 12.76
CA PHE A 116 31.96 11.59 11.66
C PHE A 116 32.80 11.33 10.41
N THR A 117 32.21 11.56 9.24
CA THR A 117 32.89 11.46 7.96
C THR A 117 32.45 12.58 7.02
N ASN A 118 33.33 12.90 6.06
CA ASN A 118 33.05 13.83 4.96
C ASN A 118 32.82 13.11 3.62
N GLY A 119 32.70 11.79 3.62
CA GLY A 119 32.45 10.97 2.43
C GLY A 119 31.05 10.39 2.40
N PHE A 120 30.33 10.64 1.30
CA PHE A 120 28.93 10.22 1.14
C PHE A 120 28.71 9.56 -0.20
N LEU A 121 28.07 8.39 -0.19
CA LEU A 121 27.61 7.70 -1.37
C LEU A 121 26.08 7.64 -1.33
N LEU A 122 25.42 8.36 -2.24
CA LEU A 122 23.99 8.39 -2.40
C LEU A 122 23.60 7.40 -3.50
N ILE A 123 22.69 6.49 -3.16
CA ILE A 123 22.24 5.45 -4.10
C ILE A 123 20.74 5.59 -4.30
N ALA A 124 20.34 5.64 -5.56
CA ALA A 124 18.95 5.76 -5.98
C ALA A 124 18.53 4.55 -6.82
N PRO A 125 17.22 4.22 -6.89
CA PRO A 125 16.76 3.12 -7.73
C PRO A 125 16.93 3.41 -9.23
N GLY A 126 16.66 4.62 -9.67
CA GLY A 126 16.68 4.99 -11.07
C GLY A 126 17.56 6.21 -11.40
N ILE A 127 17.77 6.45 -12.69
CA ILE A 127 18.57 7.56 -13.19
C ILE A 127 17.89 8.90 -12.91
N THR A 128 16.58 8.96 -13.00
CA THR A 128 15.79 10.17 -12.74
C THR A 128 15.96 10.68 -11.30
N ILE A 129 15.92 9.77 -10.33
CA ILE A 129 16.15 10.12 -8.91
C ILE A 129 17.61 10.54 -8.71
N ARG A 130 18.55 9.80 -9.31
CA ARG A 130 19.97 10.15 -9.28
C ARG A 130 20.20 11.60 -9.72
N ASP A 131 19.62 12.01 -10.84
CA ASP A 131 19.81 13.34 -11.37
C ASP A 131 19.18 14.43 -10.45
N ARG A 132 18.06 14.13 -9.81
CA ARG A 132 17.46 15.01 -8.78
C ARG A 132 18.31 15.13 -7.52
N LEU A 133 18.98 14.06 -7.09
CA LEU A 133 19.83 14.08 -5.90
C LEU A 133 21.13 14.87 -6.09
N ARG A 134 21.46 15.33 -7.31
CA ARG A 134 22.61 16.19 -7.59
C ARG A 134 22.57 17.51 -6.82
N VAL A 135 21.38 17.99 -6.44
CA VAL A 135 21.20 19.15 -5.54
C VAL A 135 21.87 18.97 -4.16
N LEU A 136 22.25 17.73 -3.81
CA LEU A 136 22.97 17.40 -2.58
C LEU A 136 24.50 17.41 -2.74
N GLN A 137 25.02 17.68 -3.93
CA GLN A 137 26.45 17.84 -4.19
C GLN A 137 26.84 19.31 -3.98
N PRO A 138 27.73 19.63 -3.01
CA PRO A 138 28.10 21.03 -2.73
C PRO A 138 28.78 21.76 -3.89
N GLU A 139 29.34 21.00 -4.83
CA GLU A 139 29.98 21.55 -6.04
C GLU A 139 29.03 21.91 -7.17
N GLU A 140 27.77 21.47 -7.12
CA GLU A 140 26.78 21.73 -8.16
C GLU A 140 26.16 23.12 -8.01
N SER A 141 25.88 23.79 -9.12
CA SER A 141 25.14 25.06 -9.11
C SER A 141 23.71 24.84 -8.70
N GLY A 142 23.17 25.65 -7.78
CA GLY A 142 21.80 25.48 -7.28
C GLY A 142 21.65 24.35 -6.25
N ASN A 143 22.75 23.95 -5.61
CA ASN A 143 22.70 22.98 -4.53
C ASN A 143 21.88 23.49 -3.32
N TYR A 144 21.33 22.58 -2.53
CA TYR A 144 20.46 22.89 -1.40
C TYR A 144 21.17 23.64 -0.28
N PHE A 145 22.48 23.51 -0.16
CA PHE A 145 23.25 24.09 0.95
C PHE A 145 23.48 25.60 0.77
N GLU A 146 23.55 26.07 -0.47
CA GLU A 146 23.73 27.48 -0.83
C GLU A 146 22.41 28.18 -1.15
N ASP A 147 21.27 27.44 -1.15
CA ASP A 147 19.95 28.01 -1.39
C ASP A 147 19.58 29.03 -0.28
N PRO A 148 19.42 30.34 -0.61
CA PRO A 148 19.12 31.38 0.36
C PRO A 148 17.74 31.23 1.03
N LYS A 149 16.83 30.47 0.43
CA LYS A 149 15.50 30.21 0.98
C LYS A 149 15.49 29.06 1.99
N ARG A 150 16.34 28.06 1.78
CA ARG A 150 16.44 26.89 2.64
C ARG A 150 17.35 27.09 3.84
N ARG A 151 18.49 27.76 3.63
CA ARG A 151 19.50 28.03 4.67
C ARG A 151 19.78 26.84 5.57
N ILE A 152 20.17 25.72 4.96
CA ILE A 152 20.43 24.45 5.66
C ILE A 152 21.62 24.58 6.63
N VAL A 153 22.63 25.35 6.24
CA VAL A 153 23.87 25.52 7.02
C VAL A 153 24.04 26.99 7.40
N PRO A 154 24.46 27.29 8.64
CA PRO A 154 24.87 28.62 9.00
C PRO A 154 26.00 29.13 8.09
N PRO A 155 25.98 30.42 7.67
CA PRO A 155 26.95 30.95 6.69
C PRO A 155 28.43 30.71 7.09
N GLU A 156 28.74 30.77 8.37
CA GLU A 156 30.08 30.52 8.92
C GLU A 156 30.56 29.08 8.86
N MET A 157 29.65 28.15 8.57
CA MET A 157 29.94 26.69 8.45
C MET A 157 29.97 26.19 6.99
N LEU A 158 29.60 27.02 6.02
CA LEU A 158 29.60 26.64 4.61
C LEU A 158 31.00 26.22 4.10
N GLY A 159 32.05 26.88 4.57
CA GLY A 159 33.45 26.53 4.24
C GLY A 159 33.84 25.11 4.68
N ASP A 160 33.28 24.62 5.79
CA ASP A 160 33.53 23.26 6.30
C ASP A 160 32.71 22.23 5.49
N LEU A 161 31.50 22.58 5.11
CA LEU A 161 30.63 21.70 4.27
C LEU A 161 31.22 21.47 2.88
N ARG A 162 31.87 22.48 2.28
CA ARG A 162 32.56 22.33 0.97
C ARG A 162 33.63 21.26 0.93
N LYS A 163 34.10 20.78 2.10
CA LYS A 163 35.03 19.65 2.19
C LYS A 163 34.35 18.29 2.04
N ALA A 164 33.04 18.24 2.02
CA ALA A 164 32.27 17.02 1.78
C ALA A 164 32.50 16.49 0.36
N ARG A 165 32.67 15.19 0.25
CA ARG A 165 32.73 14.46 -1.03
C ARG A 165 31.46 13.65 -1.19
N VAL A 166 30.58 14.12 -2.07
CA VAL A 166 29.28 13.51 -2.31
C VAL A 166 29.29 12.87 -3.70
N VAL A 167 29.06 11.57 -3.75
CA VAL A 167 28.87 10.81 -5.00
C VAL A 167 27.42 10.35 -5.07
N VAL A 168 26.75 10.66 -6.17
CA VAL A 168 25.38 10.24 -6.43
C VAL A 168 25.38 9.22 -7.56
N THR A 169 24.79 8.06 -7.32
CA THR A 169 24.72 6.94 -8.27
C THR A 169 23.36 6.26 -8.23
N ASN A 170 23.14 5.32 -9.13
CA ASN A 170 22.03 4.38 -9.05
C ASN A 170 22.56 2.95 -8.86
N TYR A 171 21.69 2.04 -8.38
CA TYR A 171 22.13 0.67 -8.08
C TYR A 171 22.61 -0.10 -9.33
N HIS A 172 22.08 0.20 -10.52
CA HIS A 172 22.57 -0.42 -11.77
C HIS A 172 24.06 -0.18 -12.03
N ALA A 173 24.61 0.89 -11.46
CA ALA A 173 26.03 1.17 -11.59
C ALA A 173 26.92 0.11 -10.93
N PHE A 174 26.37 -0.70 -10.01
CA PHE A 174 27.10 -1.81 -9.39
C PHE A 174 27.10 -3.09 -10.24
N GLN A 175 26.39 -3.13 -11.36
CA GLN A 175 26.52 -4.23 -12.31
C GLN A 175 27.90 -4.17 -12.98
N PRO A 176 28.67 -5.29 -12.99
CA PRO A 176 29.94 -5.35 -13.68
C PRO A 176 29.78 -5.10 -15.18
N ARG A 177 30.65 -4.27 -15.76
CA ARG A 177 30.65 -3.97 -17.17
C ARG A 177 31.68 -4.82 -17.90
N GLU A 178 31.51 -5.04 -19.22
CA GLU A 178 32.54 -5.65 -20.04
C GLU A 178 33.73 -4.68 -20.18
N THR A 179 34.90 -5.15 -19.79
CA THR A 179 36.18 -4.36 -19.83
C THR A 179 36.80 -4.24 -21.22
N MET A 180 36.50 -5.16 -22.12
CA MET A 180 36.90 -5.11 -23.51
C MET A 180 35.71 -5.45 -24.41
N PRO A 181 35.20 -4.53 -25.23
CA PRO A 181 34.30 -4.86 -26.32
C PRO A 181 35.11 -5.55 -27.44
N VAL A 182 35.41 -6.84 -27.25
CA VAL A 182 36.07 -7.66 -28.26
C VAL A 182 35.04 -7.95 -29.35
N LYS A 183 35.39 -7.62 -30.61
CA LYS A 183 34.59 -7.96 -31.79
C LYS A 183 34.26 -9.47 -31.78
N PRO A 184 33.06 -9.89 -32.26
CA PRO A 184 32.65 -11.30 -32.21
C PRO A 184 33.64 -12.29 -32.81
N GLU A 185 34.39 -11.86 -33.82
CA GLU A 185 35.42 -12.66 -34.52
C GLU A 185 36.68 -12.88 -33.65
N ALA A 186 37.14 -11.86 -32.93
CA ALA A 186 38.25 -11.97 -32.00
C ALA A 186 37.88 -12.74 -30.72
N ARG A 187 36.58 -12.70 -30.31
CA ARG A 187 36.03 -13.48 -29.20
C ARG A 187 36.09 -14.99 -29.48
N LYS A 188 35.82 -15.41 -30.72
CA LYS A 188 35.94 -16.81 -31.17
C LYS A 188 37.38 -17.33 -31.20
N LEU A 189 38.36 -16.45 -31.37
CA LEU A 189 39.79 -16.80 -31.36
C LEU A 189 40.38 -16.96 -29.96
N LEU A 190 39.74 -16.32 -28.93
CA LEU A 190 40.17 -16.33 -27.52
C LEU A 190 39.50 -17.43 -26.70
N THR A 191 38.50 -18.13 -27.26
CA THR A 191 37.81 -19.25 -26.60
C THR A 191 38.28 -20.58 -27.20
N ASP A 192 38.65 -21.50 -26.31
CA ASP A 192 38.97 -22.88 -26.69
C ASP A 192 37.74 -23.59 -27.29
N ARG A 193 37.95 -24.50 -28.23
CA ARG A 193 36.87 -25.18 -28.96
C ARG A 193 35.91 -25.90 -27.99
N GLY A 194 34.76 -25.31 -27.70
CA GLY A 194 33.67 -25.94 -26.95
C GLY A 194 33.21 -25.23 -25.67
N GLU A 195 33.87 -24.15 -25.25
CA GLU A 195 33.37 -23.30 -24.12
C GLU A 195 32.59 -22.09 -24.64
N GLU A 196 31.53 -21.70 -23.92
CA GLU A 196 30.86 -20.42 -24.16
C GLU A 196 31.86 -19.27 -23.97
N PRO A 197 31.79 -18.20 -24.82
CA PRO A 197 32.76 -17.11 -24.76
C PRO A 197 32.69 -16.41 -23.41
N LYS A 198 33.76 -16.52 -22.60
CA LYS A 198 33.85 -15.84 -21.29
C LYS A 198 33.76 -14.32 -21.48
N LYS A 199 32.79 -13.68 -20.86
CA LYS A 199 32.69 -12.22 -20.80
C LYS A 199 33.80 -11.71 -19.89
N PHE A 200 34.67 -10.83 -20.39
CA PHE A 200 35.64 -10.13 -19.55
C PHE A 200 34.95 -9.03 -18.75
N LEU A 201 34.47 -9.39 -17.57
CA LEU A 201 33.78 -8.46 -16.68
C LEU A 201 34.77 -7.70 -15.80
N GLU A 202 34.38 -6.49 -15.40
CA GLU A 202 35.08 -5.71 -14.38
C GLU A 202 35.27 -6.52 -13.12
N THR A 203 36.41 -6.39 -12.47
CA THR A 203 36.62 -6.84 -11.10
C THR A 203 35.83 -5.94 -10.12
N GLU A 204 35.54 -6.42 -8.91
CA GLU A 204 34.90 -5.66 -7.86
C GLU A 204 35.64 -4.33 -7.59
N GLY A 205 36.97 -4.36 -7.56
CA GLY A 205 37.79 -3.16 -7.35
C GLY A 205 37.66 -2.11 -8.48
N GLN A 206 37.58 -2.56 -9.73
CA GLN A 206 37.37 -1.69 -10.90
C GLN A 206 35.97 -1.08 -10.88
N MET A 207 34.97 -1.89 -10.58
CA MET A 207 33.59 -1.43 -10.43
C MET A 207 33.48 -0.35 -9.35
N ILE A 208 34.05 -0.57 -8.15
CA ILE A 208 34.04 0.43 -7.06
C ILE A 208 34.79 1.69 -7.47
N HIS A 209 35.95 1.56 -8.16
CA HIS A 209 36.68 2.73 -8.65
C HIS A 209 35.85 3.56 -9.64
N ARG A 210 35.09 2.91 -10.51
CA ARG A 210 34.18 3.58 -11.45
C ARG A 210 33.00 4.27 -10.74
N VAL A 211 32.41 3.59 -9.75
CA VAL A 211 31.20 4.08 -9.06
C VAL A 211 31.53 5.14 -8.01
N ALA A 212 32.57 4.91 -7.22
CA ALA A 212 32.89 5.69 -6.01
C ALA A 212 34.32 6.28 -6.07
N GLY A 213 34.88 6.54 -7.26
CA GLY A 213 36.26 7.00 -7.44
C GLY A 213 36.62 8.26 -6.65
N LYS A 214 35.69 9.23 -6.56
CA LYS A 214 35.88 10.45 -5.74
C LYS A 214 36.03 10.17 -4.23
N LEU A 215 35.57 9.01 -3.76
CA LEU A 215 35.64 8.61 -2.34
C LEU A 215 36.87 7.75 -2.03
N MET A 216 37.62 7.35 -3.04
CA MET A 216 38.84 6.59 -2.86
C MET A 216 39.86 7.39 -2.02
N GLY A 217 40.46 6.73 -1.05
CA GLY A 217 41.39 7.37 -0.10
C GLY A 217 40.73 7.85 1.22
N LEU A 218 39.37 7.80 1.32
CA LEU A 218 38.69 7.94 2.59
C LEU A 218 38.62 6.58 3.29
N LYS A 219 38.78 6.58 4.60
CA LYS A 219 38.81 5.33 5.39
C LYS A 219 37.41 4.85 5.80
N ARG A 220 36.43 5.72 5.76
CA ARG A 220 35.03 5.46 6.14
C ARG A 220 34.12 6.43 5.41
N ILE A 221 33.00 5.93 4.97
CA ILE A 221 31.97 6.73 4.30
C ILE A 221 30.59 6.42 4.90
N ILE A 222 29.62 7.27 4.63
CA ILE A 222 28.19 7.00 4.86
C ILE A 222 27.53 6.72 3.54
N VAL A 223 26.66 5.71 3.52
CA VAL A 223 25.75 5.43 2.40
C VAL A 223 24.37 6.00 2.74
N LEU A 224 23.76 6.71 1.80
CA LEU A 224 22.37 7.15 1.89
C LEU A 224 21.60 6.49 0.75
N ASN A 225 20.62 5.65 1.10
CA ASN A 225 19.73 5.01 0.14
C ASN A 225 18.43 5.81 0.05
N ASP A 226 18.09 6.28 -1.15
CA ASP A 226 16.74 6.79 -1.44
C ASP A 226 15.88 5.64 -1.97
N GLU A 227 14.61 5.61 -1.58
CA GLU A 227 13.67 4.50 -1.82
C GLU A 227 14.27 3.14 -1.39
N ALA A 228 14.78 3.12 -0.17
CA ALA A 228 15.56 2.02 0.39
C ALA A 228 14.83 0.66 0.46
N HIS A 229 13.51 0.63 0.24
CA HIS A 229 12.72 -0.61 0.15
C HIS A 229 13.14 -1.51 -1.02
N HIS A 230 13.91 -1.02 -1.97
CA HIS A 230 14.55 -1.82 -3.01
C HIS A 230 15.92 -2.40 -2.61
N CYS A 231 16.45 -2.04 -1.43
CA CYS A 231 17.77 -2.46 -0.97
C CYS A 231 17.64 -3.42 0.22
N TYR A 232 17.43 -4.70 -0.05
CA TYR A 232 17.33 -5.74 0.98
C TYR A 232 18.08 -7.01 0.55
N ARG A 233 18.32 -7.88 1.53
CA ARG A 233 18.82 -9.23 1.29
C ARG A 233 17.64 -10.19 1.30
N GLU A 234 17.55 -11.04 0.29
CA GLU A 234 16.57 -12.12 0.21
C GLU A 234 16.83 -13.16 1.32
N LYS A 235 15.79 -13.58 2.02
CA LYS A 235 15.90 -14.64 3.03
C LYS A 235 15.98 -16.00 2.34
N PRO A 236 17.01 -16.82 2.59
CA PRO A 236 17.07 -18.16 2.02
C PRO A 236 15.96 -19.07 2.58
N GLY A 237 15.24 -19.76 1.72
CA GLY A 237 14.52 -20.97 2.09
C GLY A 237 12.99 -20.94 2.13
N ASP A 238 12.32 -19.82 2.13
CA ASP A 238 10.84 -19.77 2.12
C ASP A 238 10.32 -18.93 0.94
N SER A 239 10.31 -19.50 -0.26
CA SER A 239 9.57 -18.88 -1.35
C SER A 239 8.10 -19.26 -1.24
N GLU A 240 7.21 -18.28 -0.99
CA GLU A 240 5.76 -18.40 -1.17
C GLU A 240 5.36 -18.62 -2.65
N GLU A 241 6.22 -19.26 -3.43
CA GLU A 241 6.07 -19.44 -4.89
C GLU A 241 4.80 -20.21 -5.30
N GLY A 242 4.16 -20.93 -4.35
CA GLY A 242 2.99 -21.74 -4.65
C GLY A 242 1.68 -20.97 -4.90
N THR A 243 1.57 -19.73 -4.44
CA THR A 243 0.30 -18.95 -4.44
C THR A 243 0.27 -17.79 -5.42
N LEU A 244 1.40 -17.47 -6.09
CA LEU A 244 1.53 -16.30 -6.96
C LEU A 244 1.09 -16.58 -8.39
N GLY A 245 0.40 -15.61 -9.02
CA GLY A 245 0.16 -15.60 -10.46
C GLY A 245 1.45 -15.41 -11.26
N SER A 246 1.43 -15.74 -12.56
CA SER A 246 2.65 -15.65 -13.41
C SER A 246 3.23 -14.23 -13.49
N GLU A 247 2.38 -13.20 -13.56
CA GLU A 247 2.83 -11.79 -13.62
C GLU A 247 3.46 -11.34 -12.29
N GLU A 248 2.91 -11.79 -11.17
CA GLU A 248 3.43 -11.49 -9.82
C GLU A 248 4.77 -12.18 -9.56
N LYS A 249 4.98 -13.39 -10.09
CA LYS A 249 6.27 -14.11 -10.03
C LYS A 249 7.37 -13.39 -10.79
N ASP A 250 7.05 -12.88 -11.97
CA ASP A 250 8.01 -12.13 -12.79
C ASP A 250 8.39 -10.81 -12.12
N GLU A 251 7.43 -10.11 -11.50
CA GLU A 251 7.68 -8.88 -10.75
C GLU A 251 8.54 -9.14 -9.50
N ALA A 252 8.21 -10.16 -8.72
CA ALA A 252 8.99 -10.58 -7.54
C ALA A 252 10.44 -10.93 -7.92
N LYS A 253 10.64 -11.67 -9.01
CA LYS A 253 11.97 -12.03 -9.50
C LYS A 253 12.79 -10.80 -9.89
N LYS A 254 12.20 -9.84 -10.61
CA LYS A 254 12.87 -8.57 -10.99
C LYS A 254 13.25 -7.76 -9.74
N ASN A 255 12.35 -7.65 -8.76
CA ASN A 255 12.61 -6.93 -7.52
C ASN A 255 13.77 -7.56 -6.74
N ASN A 256 13.83 -8.88 -6.64
CA ASN A 256 14.91 -9.58 -5.95
C ASN A 256 16.25 -9.46 -6.70
N GLU A 257 16.25 -9.50 -8.02
CA GLU A 257 17.48 -9.26 -8.81
C GLU A 257 18.01 -7.84 -8.58
N ALA A 258 17.14 -6.83 -8.60
CA ALA A 258 17.51 -5.44 -8.32
C ALA A 258 18.05 -5.28 -6.88
N ALA A 259 17.34 -5.83 -5.90
CA ALA A 259 17.74 -5.80 -4.50
C ALA A 259 19.11 -6.47 -4.28
N ARG A 260 19.35 -7.60 -4.91
CA ARG A 260 20.63 -8.32 -4.84
C ARG A 260 21.78 -7.49 -5.39
N VAL A 261 21.60 -6.83 -6.54
CA VAL A 261 22.64 -5.95 -7.12
C VAL A 261 22.93 -4.78 -6.18
N TRP A 262 21.89 -4.17 -5.61
CA TRP A 262 22.01 -3.02 -4.74
C TRP A 262 22.77 -3.37 -3.46
N ILE A 263 22.26 -4.35 -2.70
CA ILE A 263 22.88 -4.73 -1.43
C ILE A 263 24.31 -5.24 -1.60
N SER A 264 24.58 -6.06 -2.64
CA SER A 264 25.93 -6.55 -2.95
C SER A 264 26.88 -5.41 -3.29
N GLY A 265 26.40 -4.37 -3.98
CA GLY A 265 27.16 -3.15 -4.27
C GLY A 265 27.55 -2.40 -2.99
N VAL A 266 26.63 -2.23 -2.04
CA VAL A 266 26.89 -1.60 -0.73
C VAL A 266 27.90 -2.42 0.07
N GLU A 267 27.80 -3.74 0.07
CA GLU A 267 28.73 -4.64 0.73
C GLU A 267 30.14 -4.57 0.12
N ALA A 268 30.22 -4.53 -1.20
CA ALA A 268 31.51 -4.37 -1.89
C ALA A 268 32.18 -3.05 -1.53
N VAL A 269 31.41 -1.95 -1.49
CA VAL A 269 31.90 -0.65 -1.03
C VAL A 269 32.33 -0.72 0.44
N SER A 270 31.58 -1.43 1.29
CA SER A 270 31.93 -1.61 2.71
C SER A 270 33.26 -2.35 2.89
N ARG A 271 33.49 -3.42 2.12
CA ARG A 271 34.76 -4.16 2.14
C ARG A 271 35.96 -3.30 1.70
N LYS A 272 35.75 -2.41 0.72
CA LYS A 272 36.86 -1.65 0.11
C LYS A 272 37.15 -0.32 0.80
N LEU A 273 36.13 0.45 1.15
CA LEU A 273 36.23 1.80 1.70
C LEU A 273 35.87 1.88 3.20
N GLY A 274 35.16 0.87 3.71
CA GLY A 274 34.53 0.90 5.01
C GLY A 274 33.27 1.77 5.00
N VAL A 275 32.14 1.20 5.40
CA VAL A 275 30.87 1.91 5.59
C VAL A 275 30.62 2.05 7.08
N GLN A 276 30.53 3.29 7.55
CA GLN A 276 30.28 3.59 8.96
C GLN A 276 28.84 3.34 9.34
N ALA A 277 27.92 3.75 8.47
CA ALA A 277 26.48 3.54 8.60
C ALA A 277 25.83 3.65 7.21
N VAL A 278 24.69 3.00 7.08
CA VAL A 278 23.78 3.15 5.93
C VAL A 278 22.50 3.81 6.43
N TYR A 279 22.18 4.98 5.93
CA TYR A 279 20.92 5.67 6.22
C TYR A 279 19.92 5.42 5.11
N ASP A 280 18.85 4.73 5.45
CA ASP A 280 17.79 4.31 4.55
C ASP A 280 16.62 5.29 4.65
N LEU A 281 16.26 5.93 3.55
CA LEU A 281 15.08 6.79 3.50
C LEU A 281 14.07 6.19 2.52
N SER A 282 12.86 5.96 3.00
CA SER A 282 11.78 5.42 2.18
C SER A 282 10.43 5.86 2.74
N ALA A 283 9.44 6.01 1.87
CA ALA A 283 8.05 6.13 2.30
C ALA A 283 7.51 4.79 2.82
N THR A 284 8.05 3.72 2.32
CA THR A 284 7.56 2.36 2.48
C THR A 284 8.72 1.38 2.76
N PRO A 285 9.45 1.53 3.89
CA PRO A 285 10.59 0.66 4.23
C PRO A 285 10.11 -0.72 4.67
N PHE A 286 9.43 -1.42 3.77
CA PHE A 286 8.91 -2.77 3.95
C PHE A 286 9.61 -3.73 3.01
N PHE A 287 9.69 -4.98 3.41
CA PHE A 287 10.12 -6.05 2.51
C PHE A 287 9.08 -6.25 1.42
N LEU A 288 9.57 -6.31 0.18
CA LEU A 288 8.74 -6.52 -0.99
C LEU A 288 8.36 -8.00 -1.13
N ARG A 289 7.30 -8.26 -1.87
CA ARG A 289 6.83 -9.61 -2.18
C ARG A 289 7.92 -10.42 -2.87
N GLY A 290 8.08 -11.67 -2.46
CA GLY A 290 9.13 -12.56 -2.96
C GLY A 290 10.49 -12.43 -2.27
N SER A 291 10.64 -11.51 -1.31
CA SER A 291 11.90 -11.33 -0.55
C SER A 291 12.23 -12.45 0.44
N GLY A 292 11.31 -13.42 0.62
CA GLY A 292 11.41 -14.43 1.67
C GLY A 292 10.92 -13.96 3.04
N TYR A 293 10.49 -12.70 3.14
CA TYR A 293 9.77 -12.14 4.28
C TYR A 293 8.30 -11.93 3.89
N PRO A 294 7.36 -12.00 4.85
CA PRO A 294 5.96 -11.64 4.57
C PRO A 294 5.86 -10.24 4.00
N GLU A 295 5.10 -10.08 2.92
CA GLU A 295 4.92 -8.78 2.28
C GLU A 295 4.38 -7.74 3.28
N GLY A 296 4.94 -6.54 3.25
CA GLY A 296 4.56 -5.46 4.18
C GLY A 296 5.21 -5.56 5.57
N THR A 297 6.13 -6.50 5.79
CA THR A 297 6.93 -6.51 7.01
C THR A 297 7.85 -5.29 7.04
N LEU A 298 7.75 -4.48 8.09
CA LEU A 298 8.59 -3.30 8.28
C LEU A 298 10.03 -3.70 8.51
N PHE A 299 10.97 -2.96 7.95
CA PHE A 299 12.40 -3.18 8.23
C PHE A 299 12.69 -3.06 9.73
N PRO A 300 13.33 -4.03 10.37
CA PRO A 300 13.55 -4.03 11.81
C PRO A 300 14.49 -2.90 12.30
N TRP A 301 15.21 -2.26 11.41
CA TRP A 301 16.08 -1.10 11.70
C TRP A 301 15.42 0.27 11.48
N VAL A 302 14.09 0.34 11.38
CA VAL A 302 13.34 1.60 11.32
C VAL A 302 13.32 2.26 12.69
N VAL A 303 13.79 3.51 12.76
CA VAL A 303 13.90 4.29 14.01
C VAL A 303 12.97 5.50 14.05
N SER A 304 12.49 5.96 12.89
CA SER A 304 11.54 7.08 12.76
C SER A 304 10.43 6.68 11.78
N ASP A 305 9.19 6.99 12.11
CA ASP A 305 8.00 6.61 11.35
C ASP A 305 7.06 7.81 11.20
N PHE A 306 6.99 8.30 9.97
CA PHE A 306 6.05 9.33 9.55
C PHE A 306 5.27 8.81 8.34
N THR A 307 4.04 8.39 8.59
CA THR A 307 3.17 7.72 7.62
C THR A 307 2.54 8.71 6.64
N LEU A 308 1.94 8.18 5.56
CA LEU A 308 1.14 9.00 4.64
C LEU A 308 -0.07 9.61 5.36
N MET A 309 -0.66 8.89 6.32
CA MET A 309 -1.76 9.41 7.13
C MET A 309 -1.33 10.61 7.99
N ASP A 310 -0.18 10.49 8.66
CA ASP A 310 0.39 11.63 9.41
C ASP A 310 0.61 12.85 8.50
N ALA A 311 1.09 12.62 7.27
CA ALA A 311 1.33 13.70 6.31
C ALA A 311 0.03 14.37 5.83
N ILE A 312 -1.06 13.60 5.67
CA ILE A 312 -2.40 14.11 5.34
C ILE A 312 -2.97 14.89 6.52
N GLU A 313 -2.94 14.34 7.72
CA GLU A 313 -3.46 14.96 8.95
C GLU A 313 -2.74 16.29 9.26
N CYS A 314 -1.44 16.34 9.05
CA CYS A 314 -0.63 17.55 9.26
C CYS A 314 -0.72 18.56 8.09
N GLY A 315 -1.43 18.22 7.01
CA GLY A 315 -1.53 19.08 5.82
C GLY A 315 -0.21 19.25 5.05
N ILE A 316 0.78 18.37 5.24
CA ILE A 316 2.06 18.38 4.52
C ILE A 316 1.86 17.94 3.06
N VAL A 317 0.84 17.14 2.81
CA VAL A 317 0.42 16.71 1.47
C VAL A 317 -1.02 17.11 1.21
N LYS A 318 -1.46 16.99 -0.05
CA LYS A 318 -2.86 17.19 -0.43
C LYS A 318 -3.75 16.15 0.26
N THR A 319 -5.00 16.50 0.46
CA THR A 319 -6.02 15.57 0.94
C THR A 319 -6.58 14.77 -0.24
N PRO A 320 -6.47 13.45 -0.26
CA PRO A 320 -7.07 12.63 -1.30
C PRO A 320 -8.59 12.58 -1.15
N ARG A 321 -9.31 12.65 -2.27
CA ARG A 321 -10.74 12.41 -2.35
C ARG A 321 -10.96 11.11 -3.09
N LEU A 322 -11.62 10.17 -2.46
CA LEU A 322 -11.90 8.82 -2.98
C LEU A 322 -13.39 8.63 -3.18
N PRO A 323 -13.81 7.82 -4.15
CA PRO A 323 -15.19 7.37 -4.23
C PRO A 323 -15.58 6.64 -2.94
N VAL A 324 -16.57 7.17 -2.23
CA VAL A 324 -17.11 6.58 -1.00
C VAL A 324 -18.49 5.98 -1.24
N LEU A 325 -19.22 6.56 -2.19
CA LEU A 325 -20.56 6.13 -2.57
C LEU A 325 -20.70 6.27 -4.08
N ASP A 326 -21.43 5.36 -4.72
CA ASP A 326 -21.95 5.52 -6.07
C ASP A 326 -23.39 5.01 -6.17
N ASP A 327 -24.10 5.38 -7.21
CA ASP A 327 -25.49 5.01 -7.40
C ASP A 327 -25.70 3.66 -8.11
N ALA A 328 -24.61 2.91 -8.29
CA ALA A 328 -24.58 1.58 -8.91
C ALA A 328 -24.04 0.52 -7.94
N VAL A 329 -24.16 0.73 -6.64
CA VAL A 329 -23.58 -0.18 -5.64
C VAL A 329 -24.40 -1.45 -5.52
N SER A 330 -23.88 -2.50 -6.08
CA SER A 330 -24.15 -3.87 -5.66
C SER A 330 -22.81 -4.49 -5.31
N GLY A 331 -22.41 -4.47 -4.01
CA GLY A 331 -21.15 -5.06 -3.58
C GLY A 331 -20.42 -4.31 -2.46
N ASP A 332 -19.18 -4.72 -2.23
CA ASP A 332 -18.39 -4.33 -1.05
C ASP A 332 -17.83 -2.89 -1.08
N MET A 333 -17.68 -2.34 -2.29
CA MET A 333 -17.10 -1.00 -2.50
C MET A 333 -17.74 -0.31 -3.72
N PRO A 334 -17.71 1.04 -3.78
CA PRO A 334 -18.03 1.78 -4.99
C PRO A 334 -17.26 1.27 -6.19
N LYS A 335 -17.93 1.11 -7.34
CA LYS A 335 -17.31 0.53 -8.55
C LYS A 335 -16.08 1.31 -9.01
N TYR A 336 -16.13 2.64 -8.91
CA TYR A 336 -15.00 3.48 -9.28
C TYR A 336 -13.85 3.48 -8.26
N ARG A 337 -14.08 3.05 -7.02
CA ARG A 337 -12.99 2.86 -6.05
C ARG A 337 -12.19 1.59 -6.34
N ALA A 338 -12.87 0.50 -6.67
CA ALA A 338 -12.26 -0.78 -7.05
C ALA A 338 -12.40 -1.05 -8.56
N LEU A 339 -12.14 -0.04 -9.40
CA LEU A 339 -12.41 -0.05 -10.83
C LEU A 339 -11.89 -1.31 -11.52
N TYR A 340 -10.61 -1.64 -11.35
CA TYR A 340 -10.00 -2.79 -12.03
C TYR A 340 -10.62 -4.13 -11.64
N ALA A 341 -10.98 -4.30 -10.38
CA ALA A 341 -11.63 -5.52 -9.89
C ALA A 341 -13.05 -5.68 -10.43
N ASN A 342 -13.73 -4.58 -10.76
CA ASN A 342 -15.08 -4.56 -11.31
C ASN A 342 -15.13 -4.63 -12.85
N LEU A 343 -13.97 -4.61 -13.53
CA LEU A 343 -13.92 -4.82 -14.97
C LEU A 343 -14.20 -6.29 -15.31
N PRO A 344 -14.94 -6.58 -16.41
CA PRO A 344 -15.16 -7.94 -16.86
C PRO A 344 -13.83 -8.69 -17.09
N LYS A 345 -13.77 -9.96 -16.70
CA LYS A 345 -12.59 -10.80 -16.92
C LYS A 345 -12.24 -10.80 -18.41
N ASN A 346 -10.98 -10.50 -18.75
CA ASN A 346 -10.46 -10.37 -20.12
C ASN A 346 -10.95 -9.14 -20.93
N ALA A 347 -11.55 -8.14 -20.30
CA ALA A 347 -11.95 -6.90 -20.96
C ALA A 347 -10.76 -6.02 -21.38
N LEU A 348 -9.60 -6.22 -20.76
CA LEU A 348 -8.35 -5.51 -21.09
C LEU A 348 -7.32 -6.44 -21.74
N PRO A 349 -6.44 -5.93 -22.59
CA PRO A 349 -5.39 -6.70 -23.23
C PRO A 349 -4.44 -7.35 -22.21
N LYS A 350 -4.05 -8.61 -22.46
CA LYS A 350 -3.08 -9.34 -21.62
C LYS A 350 -1.65 -9.15 -22.13
N LYS A 351 -0.68 -9.10 -21.21
CA LYS A 351 0.77 -9.10 -21.52
C LYS A 351 1.12 -10.34 -22.35
N GLY A 352 1.80 -10.16 -23.47
CA GLY A 352 2.39 -11.25 -24.24
C GLY A 352 1.53 -11.89 -25.35
N ARG A 353 0.23 -11.59 -25.49
CA ARG A 353 -0.48 -11.90 -26.72
C ARG A 353 -0.22 -10.78 -27.74
N ARG A 354 0.64 -11.06 -28.71
CA ARG A 354 0.84 -10.24 -29.91
C ARG A 354 -0.46 -10.19 -30.73
N LYS A 355 -1.39 -9.38 -30.31
CA LYS A 355 -2.17 -8.60 -31.26
C LYS A 355 -1.27 -7.40 -31.56
N THR A 356 -0.97 -7.19 -32.80
CA THR A 356 -0.24 -6.00 -33.26
C THR A 356 -0.99 -4.78 -32.73
N ALA A 357 -0.26 -3.73 -32.34
CA ALA A 357 -0.84 -2.50 -31.74
C ALA A 357 -1.97 -1.90 -32.60
N ASN A 358 -2.09 -2.28 -33.86
CA ASN A 358 -3.12 -1.87 -34.82
C ASN A 358 -4.46 -2.66 -34.72
N GLU A 359 -4.56 -3.66 -33.84
CA GLU A 359 -5.76 -4.51 -33.74
C GLU A 359 -6.69 -4.16 -32.54
N LEU A 360 -6.29 -3.22 -31.69
CA LEU A 360 -7.09 -2.75 -30.56
C LEU A 360 -7.77 -1.43 -30.95
N ASP A 361 -9.08 -1.43 -31.07
CA ASP A 361 -9.84 -0.21 -31.33
C ASP A 361 -9.99 0.59 -30.02
N PRO A 362 -9.48 1.82 -29.93
CA PRO A 362 -9.67 2.67 -28.76
C PRO A 362 -11.14 2.93 -28.43
N GLU A 363 -12.05 2.76 -29.38
CA GLU A 363 -13.49 2.92 -29.13
C GLU A 363 -14.13 1.72 -28.40
N GLU A 364 -13.43 0.58 -28.34
CA GLU A 364 -13.87 -0.64 -27.63
C GLU A 364 -13.43 -0.69 -26.16
N LEU A 365 -13.10 0.45 -25.55
CA LEU A 365 -12.84 0.49 -24.11
C LEU A 365 -14.06 -0.02 -23.31
N PRO A 366 -13.83 -0.84 -22.25
CA PRO A 366 -14.91 -1.29 -21.37
C PRO A 366 -15.73 -0.10 -20.86
N GLU A 367 -17.06 -0.22 -20.86
CA GLU A 367 -17.97 0.88 -20.49
C GLU A 367 -17.67 1.47 -19.12
N LEU A 368 -17.38 0.62 -18.13
CA LEU A 368 -17.05 1.05 -16.79
C LEU A 368 -15.76 1.89 -16.76
N LEU A 369 -14.72 1.50 -17.53
CA LEU A 369 -13.48 2.25 -17.64
C LEU A 369 -13.70 3.57 -18.38
N ARG A 370 -14.46 3.55 -19.48
CA ARG A 370 -14.82 4.76 -20.22
C ARG A 370 -15.61 5.72 -19.32
N GLY A 371 -16.59 5.22 -18.57
CA GLY A 371 -17.35 6.02 -17.63
C GLY A 371 -16.49 6.65 -16.54
N ALA A 372 -15.53 5.91 -15.98
CA ALA A 372 -14.59 6.44 -14.99
C ALA A 372 -13.68 7.53 -15.57
N LEU A 373 -13.16 7.33 -16.79
CA LEU A 373 -12.34 8.33 -17.51
C LEU A 373 -13.14 9.60 -17.77
N GLU A 374 -14.35 9.48 -18.32
CA GLU A 374 -15.20 10.61 -18.64
C GLU A 374 -15.67 11.37 -17.39
N ALA A 375 -16.04 10.65 -16.32
CA ALA A 375 -16.48 11.26 -15.05
C ALA A 375 -15.34 12.08 -14.41
N LEU A 376 -14.16 11.47 -14.31
CA LEU A 376 -13.00 12.15 -13.73
C LEU A 376 -12.49 13.29 -14.63
N TYR A 377 -12.61 13.13 -15.94
CA TYR A 377 -12.28 14.19 -16.91
C TYR A 377 -13.21 15.40 -16.80
N ARG A 378 -14.51 15.22 -16.62
CA ARG A 378 -15.44 16.34 -16.41
C ARG A 378 -15.10 17.13 -15.14
N HIS A 379 -14.73 16.43 -14.09
CA HIS A 379 -14.25 17.08 -12.88
C HIS A 379 -12.92 17.81 -13.13
N TYR A 380 -12.02 17.23 -13.93
CA TYR A 380 -10.80 17.89 -14.36
C TYR A 380 -11.07 19.18 -15.14
N GLU A 381 -12.06 19.20 -16.04
CA GLU A 381 -12.46 20.42 -16.78
C GLU A 381 -12.84 21.55 -15.82
N THR A 382 -13.62 21.25 -14.78
CA THR A 382 -13.98 22.20 -13.74
C THR A 382 -12.74 22.72 -13.02
N THR A 383 -11.86 21.82 -12.56
CA THR A 383 -10.61 22.18 -11.86
C THR A 383 -9.70 23.03 -12.77
N PHE A 384 -9.62 22.71 -14.06
CA PHE A 384 -8.82 23.46 -15.02
C PHE A 384 -9.31 24.90 -15.17
N GLU A 385 -10.61 25.13 -15.28
CA GLU A 385 -11.20 26.46 -15.37
C GLU A 385 -11.07 27.23 -14.04
N GLU A 386 -11.20 26.57 -12.90
CA GLU A 386 -10.97 27.16 -11.57
C GLU A 386 -9.52 27.65 -11.42
N TRP A 387 -8.53 26.83 -11.81
CA TRP A 387 -7.11 27.22 -11.76
C TRP A 387 -6.81 28.40 -12.66
N LYS A 388 -7.39 28.41 -13.86
CA LYS A 388 -7.27 29.51 -14.79
C LYS A 388 -7.91 30.79 -14.25
N ALA A 389 -9.10 30.70 -13.66
CA ALA A 389 -9.78 31.82 -13.01
C ALA A 389 -9.00 32.37 -11.81
N ALA A 390 -8.31 31.50 -11.07
CA ALA A 390 -7.45 31.87 -9.96
C ALA A 390 -6.08 32.44 -10.39
N GLY A 391 -5.82 32.53 -11.71
CA GLY A 391 -4.55 33.05 -12.25
C GLY A 391 -3.36 32.09 -12.03
N ILE A 392 -3.61 30.81 -11.83
CA ILE A 392 -2.55 29.81 -11.72
C ILE A 392 -2.06 29.49 -13.13
N ASP A 393 -0.84 29.93 -13.45
CA ASP A 393 -0.21 29.78 -14.78
C ASP A 393 0.35 28.36 -15.04
N ARG A 394 -0.23 27.35 -14.41
CA ARG A 394 0.17 25.94 -14.54
C ARG A 394 -1.09 25.10 -14.72
N PRO A 395 -1.13 24.18 -15.72
CA PRO A 395 -2.27 23.28 -15.82
C PRO A 395 -2.29 22.27 -14.67
N PRO A 396 -3.45 21.89 -14.14
CA PRO A 396 -3.57 20.69 -13.33
C PRO A 396 -3.23 19.47 -14.17
N VAL A 397 -2.70 18.43 -13.55
CA VAL A 397 -2.26 17.20 -14.23
C VAL A 397 -3.11 16.01 -13.82
N PHE A 398 -3.55 15.28 -14.83
CA PHE A 398 -4.30 14.03 -14.73
C PHE A 398 -3.36 12.85 -14.96
N ILE A 399 -3.39 11.83 -14.09
CA ILE A 399 -2.56 10.63 -14.21
C ILE A 399 -3.43 9.41 -14.42
N VAL A 400 -3.05 8.55 -15.37
CA VAL A 400 -3.61 7.20 -15.52
C VAL A 400 -2.50 6.18 -15.31
N VAL A 401 -2.72 5.24 -14.39
CA VAL A 401 -1.79 4.15 -14.09
C VAL A 401 -2.39 2.84 -14.57
N ALA A 402 -1.85 2.27 -15.65
CA ALA A 402 -2.33 1.03 -16.26
C ALA A 402 -1.49 -0.18 -15.83
N ASN A 403 -2.04 -1.37 -16.03
CA ASN A 403 -1.40 -2.63 -15.65
C ASN A 403 -0.32 -3.13 -16.63
N ASN A 404 -0.40 -2.76 -17.91
CA ASN A 404 0.56 -3.18 -18.95
C ASN A 404 0.60 -2.20 -20.13
N THR A 405 1.60 -2.34 -20.98
CA THR A 405 1.86 -1.47 -22.13
C THR A 405 0.69 -1.45 -23.14
N ALA A 406 0.04 -2.59 -23.39
CA ALA A 406 -1.07 -2.64 -24.34
C ALA A 406 -2.30 -1.87 -23.83
N THR A 407 -2.61 -2.01 -22.55
CA THR A 407 -3.72 -1.26 -21.91
C THR A 407 -3.40 0.24 -21.85
N SER A 408 -2.16 0.61 -21.53
CA SER A 408 -1.77 2.03 -21.48
C SER A 408 -1.83 2.68 -22.85
N LYS A 409 -1.39 1.97 -23.91
CA LYS A 409 -1.48 2.46 -25.29
C LYS A 409 -2.95 2.64 -25.73
N LEU A 410 -3.83 1.68 -25.42
CA LEU A 410 -5.25 1.75 -25.72
C LEU A 410 -5.92 2.97 -25.05
N ILE A 411 -5.61 3.20 -23.77
CA ILE A 411 -6.12 4.35 -23.02
C ILE A 411 -5.52 5.66 -23.57
N TYR A 412 -4.22 5.66 -23.86
CA TYR A 412 -3.54 6.81 -24.44
C TYR A 412 -4.19 7.23 -25.77
N ASP A 413 -4.43 6.28 -26.68
CA ASP A 413 -5.04 6.54 -27.99
C ASP A 413 -6.46 7.08 -27.85
N PHE A 414 -7.25 6.53 -26.92
CA PHE A 414 -8.58 7.05 -26.60
C PHE A 414 -8.54 8.51 -26.12
N ILE A 415 -7.58 8.84 -25.25
CA ILE A 415 -7.46 10.16 -24.63
C ILE A 415 -6.88 11.19 -25.62
N SER A 416 -5.74 10.84 -26.24
CA SER A 416 -4.90 11.79 -26.99
C SER A 416 -5.22 11.87 -28.47
N GLY A 417 -5.88 10.87 -29.03
CA GLY A 417 -6.03 10.66 -30.45
C GLY A 417 -4.91 9.83 -31.05
N TYR A 418 -5.14 9.30 -32.23
CA TYR A 418 -4.28 8.34 -32.92
C TYR A 418 -4.39 8.40 -34.42
N GLU A 419 -3.41 7.82 -35.12
CA GLU A 419 -3.41 7.65 -36.57
C GLU A 419 -4.03 6.28 -36.90
N ARG A 420 -5.16 6.28 -37.62
CA ARG A 420 -5.82 5.07 -38.12
C ARG A 420 -5.44 4.85 -39.55
N THR A 421 -4.93 3.68 -39.82
CA THR A 421 -4.56 3.27 -41.20
C THR A 421 -5.67 2.38 -41.76
N GLU A 422 -6.30 2.83 -42.84
CA GLU A 422 -7.34 2.08 -43.53
C GLU A 422 -6.88 1.69 -44.93
N ALA A 423 -7.04 0.42 -45.29
CA ALA A 423 -6.78 -0.06 -46.62
C ALA A 423 -7.98 0.34 -47.53
N VAL A 424 -7.76 1.23 -48.47
CA VAL A 424 -8.75 1.63 -49.48
C VAL A 424 -8.29 1.13 -50.83
N GLY A 425 -8.70 -0.11 -51.23
CA GLY A 425 -8.22 -0.82 -52.40
C GLY A 425 -6.75 -1.25 -52.25
N GLU A 426 -5.89 -0.92 -53.18
CA GLU A 426 -4.43 -1.21 -53.12
C GLU A 426 -3.62 -0.11 -52.41
N GLU A 427 -4.25 1.02 -52.07
CA GLU A 427 -3.60 2.12 -51.36
C GLU A 427 -3.93 2.08 -49.87
N THR A 428 -2.94 2.37 -49.01
CA THR A 428 -3.07 2.53 -47.60
C THR A 428 -3.19 4.02 -47.28
N LYS A 429 -4.37 4.48 -46.78
CA LYS A 429 -4.59 5.87 -46.36
C LYS A 429 -4.59 5.95 -44.85
N SER A 430 -3.78 6.87 -44.31
CA SER A 430 -3.81 7.18 -42.89
C SER A 430 -4.65 8.41 -42.60
N ARG A 431 -5.45 8.35 -41.54
CA ARG A 431 -6.28 9.44 -41.03
C ARG A 431 -6.04 9.66 -39.57
N LEU A 432 -5.80 10.90 -39.17
CA LEU A 432 -5.73 11.28 -37.78
C LEU A 432 -7.12 11.36 -37.15
N ILE A 433 -7.28 10.70 -36.00
CA ILE A 433 -8.52 10.70 -35.20
C ILE A 433 -8.25 11.52 -33.93
N GLU A 434 -9.11 12.49 -33.66
CA GLU A 434 -9.03 13.32 -32.48
C GLU A 434 -9.33 12.46 -31.23
N GLY A 435 -8.63 12.75 -30.12
CA GLY A 435 -8.88 12.12 -28.84
C GLY A 435 -10.25 12.49 -28.26
N LYS A 436 -10.86 11.56 -27.55
CA LYS A 436 -12.22 11.76 -26.98
C LYS A 436 -12.24 12.80 -25.87
N LEU A 437 -11.12 13.05 -25.21
CA LEU A 437 -10.99 14.03 -24.12
C LEU A 437 -10.29 15.31 -24.63
N LYS A 438 -11.07 16.29 -25.03
CA LYS A 438 -10.60 17.48 -25.79
C LYS A 438 -9.46 18.25 -25.16
N LEU A 439 -9.45 18.46 -23.84
CA LEU A 439 -8.35 19.15 -23.15
C LEU A 439 -7.04 18.36 -23.16
N PHE A 440 -7.11 17.07 -23.38
CA PHE A 440 -5.97 16.14 -23.40
C PHE A 440 -5.56 15.72 -24.81
N SER A 441 -6.40 15.99 -25.82
CA SER A 441 -6.12 15.57 -27.19
C SER A 441 -4.84 16.21 -27.74
N ASN A 442 -3.95 15.38 -28.30
CA ASN A 442 -2.78 15.79 -29.07
C ASN A 442 -3.10 16.08 -30.54
N VAL A 443 -4.31 15.76 -30.98
CA VAL A 443 -4.81 16.04 -32.34
C VAL A 443 -5.81 17.19 -32.26
N THR A 444 -5.73 18.12 -33.20
CA THR A 444 -6.65 19.25 -33.30
C THR A 444 -7.92 18.85 -34.06
N GLU A 445 -9.00 19.64 -33.92
CA GLU A 445 -10.26 19.47 -34.68
C GLU A 445 -10.03 19.46 -36.20
N ASN A 446 -8.95 20.06 -36.68
CA ASN A 446 -8.55 20.06 -38.09
C ASN A 446 -7.71 18.84 -38.49
N ALA A 447 -7.72 17.76 -37.73
CA ALA A 447 -6.95 16.55 -37.95
C ALA A 447 -5.44 16.82 -38.18
N ARG A 448 -4.83 17.61 -37.32
CA ARG A 448 -3.38 17.92 -37.27
C ARG A 448 -2.85 17.66 -35.89
N TRP A 449 -1.62 17.21 -35.79
CA TRP A 449 -0.92 17.15 -34.50
C TRP A 449 -0.79 18.58 -33.93
N ARG A 450 -0.97 18.71 -32.60
CA ARG A 450 -0.72 19.98 -31.92
C ARG A 450 0.78 20.27 -31.89
N ASP A 451 1.15 21.51 -31.93
CA ASP A 451 2.57 21.92 -31.80
C ASP A 451 3.15 21.57 -30.42
N ARG A 452 2.27 21.52 -29.39
CA ARG A 452 2.63 21.15 -28.02
C ARG A 452 1.75 20.01 -27.53
N PRO A 453 2.33 18.84 -27.20
CA PRO A 453 1.57 17.71 -26.73
C PRO A 453 0.96 17.99 -25.35
N ARG A 454 -0.28 17.53 -25.16
CA ARG A 454 -1.03 17.63 -23.90
C ARG A 454 -1.06 16.33 -23.12
N THR A 455 -0.84 15.21 -23.80
CA THR A 455 -0.80 13.89 -23.21
C THR A 455 0.49 13.18 -23.58
N VAL A 456 1.10 12.51 -22.62
CA VAL A 456 2.29 11.71 -22.81
C VAL A 456 2.05 10.27 -22.33
N LEU A 457 2.56 9.30 -23.10
CA LEU A 457 2.59 7.89 -22.70
C LEU A 457 3.98 7.56 -22.16
N LEU A 458 4.02 6.93 -20.98
CA LEU A 458 5.23 6.57 -20.28
C LEU A 458 5.29 5.06 -20.06
N ASP A 459 6.33 4.47 -20.56
CA ASP A 459 6.73 3.12 -20.18
C ASP A 459 8.02 3.18 -19.36
N SER A 460 7.93 2.75 -18.10
CA SER A 460 9.05 2.79 -17.17
C SER A 460 10.21 1.89 -17.63
N GLU A 461 9.90 0.73 -18.21
CA GLU A 461 10.91 -0.20 -18.74
C GLU A 461 11.63 0.40 -19.96
N ALA A 462 10.89 1.04 -20.86
CA ALA A 462 11.45 1.71 -22.02
C ALA A 462 12.34 2.91 -21.64
N LEU A 463 11.97 3.66 -20.61
CA LEU A 463 12.76 4.78 -20.07
C LEU A 463 14.11 4.33 -19.48
N GLU A 464 14.13 3.20 -18.80
CA GLU A 464 15.34 2.62 -18.21
C GLU A 464 16.21 1.93 -19.27
N ALA A 465 15.59 1.29 -20.26
CA ALA A 465 16.29 0.63 -21.39
C ALA A 465 16.88 1.64 -22.39
N GLY A 466 16.42 2.90 -22.38
CA GLY A 466 16.88 3.92 -23.31
C GLY A 466 16.16 3.91 -24.66
N ASP A 467 14.94 3.37 -24.70
CA ASP A 467 14.12 3.27 -25.89
C ASP A 467 13.68 4.65 -26.43
N SER A 468 13.29 4.67 -27.70
CA SER A 468 12.93 5.88 -28.42
C SER A 468 11.60 6.49 -27.95
N LEU A 469 11.49 7.81 -28.05
CA LEU A 469 10.24 8.54 -27.90
C LEU A 469 9.18 8.00 -28.85
N PRO A 470 7.89 7.93 -28.42
CA PRO A 470 6.80 7.66 -29.34
C PRO A 470 6.84 8.63 -30.54
N ASP A 471 6.70 8.12 -31.76
CA ASP A 471 6.79 8.95 -32.98
C ASP A 471 5.77 10.10 -32.99
N ASP A 472 4.59 9.85 -32.45
CA ASP A 472 3.53 10.86 -32.32
C ASP A 472 3.92 12.01 -31.40
N PHE A 473 4.58 11.70 -30.27
CA PHE A 473 5.09 12.71 -29.35
C PHE A 473 6.24 13.49 -29.97
N ARG A 474 7.15 12.82 -30.68
CA ARG A 474 8.28 13.46 -31.35
C ARG A 474 7.82 14.44 -32.44
N LYS A 475 6.79 14.07 -33.22
CA LYS A 475 6.19 14.92 -34.22
C LYS A 475 5.53 16.16 -33.58
N ALA A 476 4.84 15.97 -32.46
CA ALA A 476 4.15 17.07 -31.77
C ALA A 476 5.09 17.98 -30.98
N ALA A 477 6.22 17.52 -30.49
CA ALA A 477 7.16 18.26 -29.63
C ALA A 477 8.44 18.71 -30.35
N THR A 478 8.46 18.73 -31.69
CA THR A 478 9.69 18.99 -32.48
C THR A 478 10.36 20.31 -32.08
N LYS A 479 9.56 21.39 -31.94
CA LYS A 479 10.07 22.72 -31.62
C LYS A 479 10.67 22.79 -30.21
N GLU A 480 9.99 22.23 -29.22
CA GLU A 480 10.44 22.22 -27.82
C GLU A 480 11.69 21.33 -27.65
N ILE A 481 11.77 20.25 -28.41
CA ILE A 481 12.96 19.41 -28.44
C ILE A 481 14.17 20.17 -29.00
N GLU A 482 13.96 20.98 -30.05
CA GLU A 482 15.01 21.86 -30.59
C GLU A 482 15.41 22.96 -29.63
N GLU A 483 14.46 23.60 -28.95
CA GLU A 483 14.72 24.60 -27.90
C GLU A 483 15.49 24.00 -26.72
N PHE A 484 15.11 22.81 -26.29
CA PHE A 484 15.82 22.07 -25.23
C PHE A 484 17.25 21.68 -25.66
N ARG A 485 17.44 21.22 -26.89
CA ARG A 485 18.79 20.94 -27.44
C ARG A 485 19.65 22.23 -27.46
N ALA A 486 19.07 23.34 -27.83
CA ALA A 486 19.76 24.62 -27.77
C ALA A 486 20.10 25.08 -26.33
N GLU A 487 19.25 24.77 -25.35
CA GLU A 487 19.52 25.01 -23.91
C GLU A 487 20.71 24.14 -23.44
N VAL A 488 20.70 22.85 -23.76
CA VAL A 488 21.79 21.91 -23.43
C VAL A 488 23.09 22.31 -24.11
N ALA A 489 23.04 22.75 -25.37
CA ALA A 489 24.21 23.24 -26.08
C ALA A 489 24.85 24.47 -25.41
N ARG A 490 24.03 25.36 -24.85
CA ARG A 490 24.52 26.54 -24.09
C ARG A 490 25.11 26.16 -22.74
N ARG A 491 24.53 25.16 -22.05
CA ARG A 491 24.92 24.74 -20.71
C ARG A 491 26.11 23.78 -20.70
N ASP A 492 26.05 22.74 -21.53
CA ASP A 492 26.95 21.57 -21.48
C ASP A 492 27.80 21.45 -22.78
N GLY A 493 27.61 22.35 -23.74
CA GLY A 493 28.33 22.40 -25.02
C GLY A 493 27.62 21.66 -26.16
N ALA A 494 27.97 22.04 -27.42
CA ALA A 494 27.32 21.52 -28.62
C ALA A 494 27.45 19.98 -28.76
N ALA A 495 28.58 19.40 -28.37
CA ALA A 495 28.78 17.95 -28.38
C ALA A 495 27.86 17.17 -27.41
N ALA A 496 27.40 17.79 -26.32
CA ALA A 496 26.43 17.20 -25.39
C ALA A 496 25.03 17.23 -26.01
N ALA A 497 24.66 18.32 -26.66
CA ALA A 497 23.37 18.48 -27.34
C ALA A 497 23.20 17.50 -28.53
N GLU A 498 24.26 17.21 -29.28
CA GLU A 498 24.23 16.23 -30.36
C GLU A 498 24.06 14.77 -29.85
N LYS A 499 24.53 14.50 -28.65
CA LYS A 499 24.44 13.16 -28.02
C LYS A 499 23.17 12.95 -27.22
N LEU A 500 22.23 13.91 -27.20
CA LEU A 500 20.96 13.80 -26.51
C LEU A 500 20.13 12.63 -27.05
N THR A 501 19.87 11.67 -26.17
CA THR A 501 19.03 10.52 -26.46
C THR A 501 17.56 10.86 -26.21
N ASP A 502 16.66 10.11 -26.85
CA ASP A 502 15.21 10.23 -26.63
C ASP A 502 14.82 10.02 -25.17
N ALA A 503 15.48 9.08 -24.50
CA ALA A 503 15.29 8.85 -23.08
C ALA A 503 15.65 10.08 -22.22
N GLN A 504 16.64 10.87 -22.60
CA GLN A 504 16.98 12.11 -21.90
C GLN A 504 15.95 13.21 -22.15
N ILE A 505 15.42 13.29 -23.35
CA ILE A 505 14.34 14.23 -23.71
C ILE A 505 13.07 13.87 -22.93
N LEU A 506 12.69 12.59 -22.91
CA LEU A 506 11.51 12.13 -22.18
C LEU A 506 11.62 12.39 -20.67
N ARG A 507 12.82 12.24 -20.09
CA ARG A 507 13.09 12.60 -18.69
C ARG A 507 12.92 14.08 -18.43
N GLU A 508 13.38 14.93 -19.37
CA GLU A 508 13.17 16.38 -19.23
C GLU A 508 11.70 16.74 -19.30
N VAL A 509 10.93 16.14 -20.21
CA VAL A 509 9.48 16.28 -20.25
C VAL A 509 8.88 15.96 -18.89
N MET A 510 9.27 14.81 -18.32
CA MET A 510 8.77 14.36 -17.02
C MET A 510 9.10 15.29 -15.88
N ASN A 511 10.34 15.78 -15.83
CA ASN A 511 10.80 16.68 -14.76
C ASN A 511 10.18 18.08 -14.86
N THR A 512 9.64 18.43 -16.02
CA THR A 512 9.11 19.78 -16.31
C THR A 512 7.60 19.78 -16.53
N VAL A 513 6.89 18.68 -16.27
CA VAL A 513 5.43 18.61 -16.36
C VAL A 513 4.78 19.73 -15.57
N GLY A 514 3.94 20.53 -16.25
CA GLY A 514 3.23 21.65 -15.67
C GLY A 514 4.12 22.85 -15.31
N GLN A 515 5.37 22.93 -15.79
CA GLN A 515 6.23 24.09 -15.61
C GLN A 515 6.16 25.00 -16.85
N PRO A 516 5.62 26.23 -16.75
CA PRO A 516 5.48 27.12 -17.88
C PRO A 516 6.81 27.39 -18.60
N GLY A 517 6.79 27.37 -19.93
CA GLY A 517 7.96 27.64 -20.76
C GLY A 517 9.02 26.54 -20.81
N LYS A 518 8.74 25.38 -20.23
CA LYS A 518 9.59 24.18 -20.31
C LYS A 518 8.96 23.12 -21.20
N LEU A 519 9.78 22.11 -21.59
CA LEU A 519 9.39 21.05 -22.54
C LEU A 519 8.10 20.29 -22.13
N GLY A 520 7.86 20.08 -20.83
CA GLY A 520 6.65 19.45 -20.30
C GLY A 520 5.56 20.44 -19.85
N GLY A 521 5.70 21.75 -20.15
CA GLY A 521 4.85 22.80 -19.57
C GLY A 521 3.37 22.69 -19.92
N ASP A 522 3.03 22.22 -21.11
CA ASP A 522 1.65 22.07 -21.59
C ASP A 522 1.04 20.68 -21.34
N ILE A 523 1.80 19.75 -20.72
CA ILE A 523 1.30 18.43 -20.40
C ILE A 523 0.21 18.51 -19.34
N ARG A 524 -0.94 17.94 -19.65
CA ARG A 524 -2.14 17.88 -18.82
C ARG A 524 -2.51 16.45 -18.40
N CYS A 525 -2.11 15.46 -19.21
CA CYS A 525 -2.39 14.06 -18.93
C CYS A 525 -1.13 13.20 -19.09
N VAL A 526 -0.91 12.30 -18.16
CA VAL A 526 0.18 11.32 -18.19
C VAL A 526 -0.43 9.93 -18.07
N VAL A 527 -0.25 9.10 -19.09
CA VAL A 527 -0.61 7.69 -19.09
C VAL A 527 0.64 6.88 -18.85
N SER A 528 0.65 6.04 -17.83
CA SER A 528 1.83 5.28 -17.42
C SER A 528 1.54 3.80 -17.26
N VAL A 529 2.53 2.97 -17.60
CA VAL A 529 2.55 1.53 -17.27
C VAL A 529 3.20 1.35 -15.92
N SER A 530 2.62 0.51 -15.08
CA SER A 530 3.12 0.25 -13.73
C SER A 530 3.12 1.49 -12.83
N MET A 531 4.02 1.56 -11.89
CA MET A 531 4.19 2.78 -11.12
C MET A 531 4.88 3.83 -11.99
N LEU A 532 4.37 5.05 -12.00
CA LEU A 532 5.10 6.21 -12.48
C LEU A 532 6.53 6.13 -11.96
N THR A 533 7.51 6.28 -12.86
CA THR A 533 8.93 6.13 -12.52
C THR A 533 9.23 6.76 -11.17
N GLU A 534 9.84 6.00 -10.30
CA GLU A 534 10.32 6.53 -9.04
C GLU A 534 11.12 7.81 -9.28
N GLY A 535 10.84 8.84 -8.50
CA GLY A 535 11.46 10.14 -8.66
C GLY A 535 10.67 11.19 -9.43
N TRP A 536 9.51 10.87 -10.01
CA TRP A 536 8.65 11.89 -10.57
C TRP A 536 8.06 12.80 -9.48
N ASP A 537 8.17 14.12 -9.68
CA ASP A 537 7.95 15.16 -8.66
C ASP A 537 7.07 16.29 -9.15
N ALA A 538 5.94 15.97 -9.77
CA ALA A 538 4.98 16.98 -10.17
C ALA A 538 4.01 17.33 -9.03
N ASN A 539 4.01 18.59 -8.61
CA ASN A 539 3.09 19.10 -7.57
C ASN A 539 1.74 19.58 -8.15
N THR A 540 1.63 19.62 -9.47
CA THR A 540 0.41 20.02 -10.20
C THR A 540 -0.59 18.88 -10.37
N VAL A 541 -0.28 17.67 -9.95
CA VAL A 541 -1.18 16.52 -10.03
C VAL A 541 -2.44 16.77 -9.20
N SER A 542 -3.59 16.66 -9.83
CA SER A 542 -4.91 16.87 -9.21
C SER A 542 -5.83 15.66 -9.36
N HIS A 543 -5.60 14.81 -10.36
CA HIS A 543 -6.46 13.65 -10.65
C HIS A 543 -5.61 12.40 -10.91
N VAL A 544 -6.02 11.28 -10.33
CA VAL A 544 -5.35 9.98 -10.47
C VAL A 544 -6.38 8.91 -10.78
N LEU A 545 -6.18 8.14 -11.85
CA LEU A 545 -7.00 6.99 -12.21
C LEU A 545 -6.14 5.72 -12.21
N GLY A 546 -6.48 4.76 -11.34
CA GLY A 546 -5.86 3.44 -11.30
C GLY A 546 -6.59 2.43 -12.17
N VAL A 547 -5.89 1.84 -13.15
CA VAL A 547 -6.41 0.81 -14.05
C VAL A 547 -5.51 -0.42 -13.96
N ARG A 548 -5.27 -0.89 -12.74
CA ARG A 548 -4.47 -2.09 -12.45
C ARG A 548 -4.94 -2.78 -11.18
N ALA A 549 -4.51 -4.02 -10.98
CA ALA A 549 -4.68 -4.68 -9.69
C ALA A 549 -3.80 -3.99 -8.62
N PHE A 550 -4.41 -3.65 -7.50
CA PHE A 550 -3.74 -3.17 -6.30
C PHE A 550 -3.85 -4.26 -5.25
N GLY A 551 -2.88 -5.17 -5.24
CA GLY A 551 -2.87 -6.32 -4.33
C GLY A 551 -2.56 -5.95 -2.89
N THR A 552 -1.97 -4.78 -2.64
CA THR A 552 -1.53 -4.35 -1.31
C THR A 552 -1.76 -2.88 -1.06
N GLN A 553 -1.96 -2.53 0.22
CA GLN A 553 -2.03 -1.14 0.70
C GLN A 553 -0.77 -0.35 0.31
N LEU A 554 0.39 -1.00 0.31
CA LEU A 554 1.68 -0.42 -0.06
C LEU A 554 1.67 0.16 -1.48
N LEU A 555 1.17 -0.61 -2.46
CA LEU A 555 1.05 -0.16 -3.85
C LEU A 555 0.08 1.03 -3.99
N CYS A 556 -1.02 0.99 -3.22
CA CYS A 556 -1.95 2.11 -3.16
C CYS A 556 -1.25 3.39 -2.64
N GLU A 557 -0.50 3.29 -1.54
CA GLU A 557 0.24 4.42 -0.96
C GLU A 557 1.27 5.01 -1.91
N GLN A 558 1.98 4.16 -2.65
CA GLN A 558 2.98 4.61 -3.60
C GLN A 558 2.38 5.39 -4.77
N VAL A 559 1.27 4.91 -5.33
CA VAL A 559 0.59 5.58 -6.45
C VAL A 559 -0.08 6.87 -5.98
N VAL A 560 -0.87 6.79 -4.92
CA VAL A 560 -1.60 7.95 -4.39
C VAL A 560 -0.64 9.02 -3.88
N GLY A 561 0.38 8.64 -3.11
CA GLY A 561 1.35 9.57 -2.55
C GLY A 561 2.07 10.44 -3.58
N ARG A 562 2.19 9.99 -4.83
CA ARG A 562 2.75 10.81 -5.92
C ARG A 562 1.82 11.95 -6.35
N GLY A 563 0.50 11.72 -6.30
CA GLY A 563 -0.52 12.73 -6.59
C GLY A 563 -0.71 13.75 -5.47
N LEU A 564 -0.22 13.47 -4.26
CA LEU A 564 -0.55 14.28 -3.09
C LEU A 564 0.44 15.42 -2.80
N ARG A 565 1.42 15.70 -3.64
CA ARG A 565 2.34 16.82 -3.39
C ARG A 565 1.62 18.17 -3.54
N ARG A 566 1.79 19.04 -2.55
CA ARG A 566 1.18 20.37 -2.55
C ARG A 566 1.83 21.30 -3.53
N VAL A 567 1.02 22.20 -4.08
CA VAL A 567 1.48 23.31 -4.93
C VAL A 567 2.09 24.43 -4.06
N SER A 568 1.48 24.70 -2.90
CA SER A 568 1.88 25.79 -2.02
C SER A 568 1.93 25.40 -0.55
N TYR A 569 2.93 25.92 0.15
CA TYR A 569 3.06 25.86 1.61
C TYR A 569 2.96 27.25 2.25
N THR A 570 2.41 28.24 1.53
CA THR A 570 2.22 29.57 2.06
C THR A 570 0.97 29.60 2.94
N PRO A 571 1.09 29.93 4.24
CA PRO A 571 -0.04 30.04 5.14
C PRO A 571 -0.93 31.23 4.75
N ASN A 572 -2.23 31.13 5.02
CA ASN A 572 -3.17 32.23 4.95
C ASN A 572 -2.94 33.23 6.11
N LYS A 573 -3.75 34.27 6.19
CA LYS A 573 -3.65 35.30 7.26
C LYS A 573 -3.83 34.76 8.67
N ASP A 574 -4.50 33.62 8.80
CA ASP A 574 -4.79 32.94 10.08
C ASP A 574 -3.71 31.92 10.45
N GLY A 575 -2.67 31.78 9.64
CA GLY A 575 -1.56 30.87 9.86
C GLY A 575 -1.80 29.43 9.39
N PHE A 576 -2.90 29.17 8.67
CA PHE A 576 -3.25 27.84 8.13
C PHE A 576 -2.92 27.69 6.66
N LEU A 577 -2.53 26.48 6.26
CA LEU A 577 -2.41 26.14 4.85
C LEU A 577 -3.80 25.98 4.23
N LEU A 578 -4.02 26.55 3.05
CA LEU A 578 -5.25 26.32 2.29
C LEU A 578 -5.36 24.86 1.91
N PRO A 579 -6.54 24.23 2.02
CA PRO A 579 -6.71 22.84 1.63
C PRO A 579 -6.46 22.66 0.13
N GLU A 580 -5.68 21.65 -0.21
CA GLU A 580 -5.47 21.21 -1.59
C GLU A 580 -5.92 19.75 -1.70
N TYR A 581 -6.57 19.39 -2.80
CA TYR A 581 -7.16 18.07 -3.00
C TYR A 581 -6.54 17.36 -4.20
N ALA A 582 -6.60 16.02 -4.16
CA ALA A 582 -6.35 15.18 -5.32
C ALA A 582 -7.47 14.13 -5.42
N ASP A 583 -8.11 14.05 -6.60
CA ASP A 583 -9.18 13.10 -6.86
C ASP A 583 -8.60 11.78 -7.35
N VAL A 584 -8.90 10.69 -6.64
CA VAL A 584 -8.31 9.39 -6.88
C VAL A 584 -9.41 8.37 -7.14
N LEU A 585 -9.47 7.83 -8.35
CA LEU A 585 -10.36 6.76 -8.75
C LEU A 585 -9.56 5.49 -9.08
N GLY A 586 -10.18 4.34 -8.93
CA GLY A 586 -9.58 3.05 -9.30
C GLY A 586 -8.48 2.55 -8.37
N VAL A 587 -8.28 3.22 -7.24
CA VAL A 587 -7.31 2.81 -6.21
C VAL A 587 -8.06 2.47 -4.93
N PRO A 588 -8.14 1.20 -4.53
CA PRO A 588 -8.90 0.75 -3.36
C PRO A 588 -8.16 1.03 -2.04
N PHE A 589 -7.63 2.23 -1.88
CA PHE A 589 -6.91 2.65 -0.68
C PHE A 589 -7.89 2.98 0.45
N ASP A 590 -7.65 2.46 1.65
CA ASP A 590 -8.46 2.75 2.83
C ASP A 590 -7.78 3.83 3.68
N PHE A 591 -8.12 5.09 3.43
CA PHE A 591 -7.61 6.22 4.21
C PHE A 591 -8.37 6.45 5.50
N THR A 592 -9.66 6.08 5.54
CA THR A 592 -10.52 6.41 6.66
C THR A 592 -11.52 5.31 6.91
N GLN A 593 -11.67 4.98 8.16
CA GLN A 593 -12.80 4.23 8.63
C GLN A 593 -14.00 5.18 8.69
N SER A 594 -14.82 5.16 7.65
CA SER A 594 -16.06 5.91 7.49
C SER A 594 -15.94 7.44 7.31
N PRO A 595 -16.01 7.94 6.08
CA PRO A 595 -16.10 9.37 5.83
C PRO A 595 -17.50 9.89 6.12
N SER A 596 -17.58 11.06 6.74
CA SER A 596 -18.79 11.87 6.68
C SER A 596 -19.08 12.26 5.22
N PRO A 597 -20.32 12.16 4.73
CA PRO A 597 -20.61 12.45 3.33
C PRO A 597 -20.28 13.89 2.98
N ALA A 598 -19.36 14.09 2.05
CA ALA A 598 -19.11 15.39 1.46
C ALA A 598 -20.41 15.86 0.75
N LYS A 599 -20.83 17.09 1.00
CA LYS A 599 -21.94 17.70 0.26
C LYS A 599 -21.51 17.88 -1.21
N ILE A 600 -21.96 16.96 -2.04
CA ILE A 600 -21.78 17.07 -3.49
C ILE A 600 -22.89 17.96 -4.01
N THR A 601 -22.54 19.07 -4.67
CA THR A 601 -23.51 19.88 -5.39
C THR A 601 -23.99 19.07 -6.61
N PRO A 602 -25.26 18.66 -6.70
CA PRO A 602 -25.73 17.77 -7.75
C PRO A 602 -25.77 18.49 -9.10
N PRO A 603 -25.51 17.78 -10.21
CA PRO A 603 -25.73 18.31 -11.56
C PRO A 603 -27.23 18.65 -11.78
N PRO A 604 -27.57 19.64 -12.64
CA PRO A 604 -28.91 20.26 -12.69
C PRO A 604 -30.05 19.38 -13.18
N ARG A 605 -29.85 18.09 -13.40
CA ARG A 605 -30.87 17.10 -13.86
C ARG A 605 -30.93 15.82 -13.04
N MET A 606 -30.38 15.81 -11.85
CA MET A 606 -30.44 14.62 -10.97
C MET A 606 -31.60 14.73 -9.98
N THR A 607 -32.23 13.61 -9.68
CA THR A 607 -33.20 13.51 -8.58
C THR A 607 -32.44 13.44 -7.26
N ARG A 608 -32.76 14.33 -6.34
CA ARG A 608 -32.20 14.32 -5.00
C ARG A 608 -32.97 13.30 -4.14
N VAL A 609 -32.25 12.39 -3.52
CA VAL A 609 -32.74 11.41 -2.57
C VAL A 609 -32.23 11.76 -1.19
N ARG A 610 -33.13 12.02 -0.24
CA ARG A 610 -32.73 12.48 1.08
C ARG A 610 -33.68 11.98 2.17
N ALA A 611 -33.15 11.96 3.38
CA ALA A 611 -33.96 11.84 4.58
C ALA A 611 -34.78 13.12 4.83
N LEU A 612 -36.05 12.97 5.07
CA LEU A 612 -36.96 14.09 5.32
C LEU A 612 -37.10 14.34 6.82
N PRO A 613 -36.84 15.58 7.32
CA PRO A 613 -36.93 15.89 8.75
C PRO A 613 -38.33 15.64 9.35
N GLU A 614 -39.36 15.85 8.55
CA GLU A 614 -40.76 15.61 8.94
C GLU A 614 -41.09 14.12 9.15
N ARG A 615 -40.22 13.21 8.66
CA ARG A 615 -40.34 11.76 8.83
C ARG A 615 -39.37 11.22 9.89
N ALA A 616 -38.92 12.04 10.83
CA ALA A 616 -37.97 11.64 11.87
C ALA A 616 -38.46 10.48 12.75
N ALA A 617 -39.79 10.22 12.83
CA ALA A 617 -40.36 9.06 13.51
C ALA A 617 -39.93 7.71 12.89
N CYS A 618 -39.50 7.70 11.59
CA CYS A 618 -39.02 6.55 10.85
C CYS A 618 -37.48 6.48 10.84
N GLU A 619 -36.75 7.24 11.69
CA GLU A 619 -35.29 7.17 11.78
C GLU A 619 -34.85 5.77 12.24
N ILE A 620 -33.93 5.17 11.48
CA ILE A 620 -33.23 3.94 11.88
C ILE A 620 -31.79 4.29 12.19
N ARG A 621 -31.34 3.91 13.39
CA ARG A 621 -29.96 4.01 13.83
C ARG A 621 -29.32 2.63 13.85
N PHE A 622 -28.08 2.54 13.46
CA PHE A 622 -27.37 1.28 13.35
C PHE A 622 -25.92 1.44 13.81
N PRO A 623 -25.30 0.35 14.36
CA PRO A 623 -23.91 0.41 14.80
C PRO A 623 -22.94 0.35 13.61
N ASN A 624 -21.92 1.18 13.64
CA ASN A 624 -20.78 1.10 12.76
C ASN A 624 -19.71 0.23 13.39
N ILE A 625 -19.45 -0.94 12.80
CA ILE A 625 -18.53 -1.93 13.35
C ILE A 625 -17.22 -1.96 12.54
N SER A 626 -16.10 -1.84 13.26
CA SER A 626 -14.75 -1.90 12.67
C SER A 626 -14.22 -3.33 12.57
N GLY A 627 -14.68 -4.24 13.44
CA GLY A 627 -14.23 -5.63 13.49
C GLY A 627 -14.89 -6.38 14.67
N TYR A 628 -14.36 -7.56 14.95
CA TYR A 628 -14.88 -8.43 15.99
C TYR A 628 -13.76 -8.89 16.92
N ARG A 629 -14.09 -9.01 18.20
CA ARG A 629 -13.22 -9.61 19.22
C ARG A 629 -13.94 -10.78 19.83
N VAL A 630 -13.36 -11.96 19.76
CA VAL A 630 -13.87 -13.10 20.50
C VAL A 630 -13.35 -13.01 21.93
N ALA A 631 -14.26 -12.95 22.89
CA ALA A 631 -13.93 -12.97 24.30
C ALA A 631 -14.23 -14.36 24.85
N TYR A 632 -13.20 -15.01 25.37
CA TYR A 632 -13.37 -16.31 26.01
C TYR A 632 -13.88 -16.16 27.44
N PRO A 633 -14.79 -17.05 27.88
CA PRO A 633 -15.23 -17.05 29.28
C PRO A 633 -14.04 -17.29 30.21
N PRO A 634 -14.03 -16.70 31.42
CA PRO A 634 -12.95 -16.85 32.41
C PRO A 634 -12.92 -18.23 33.09
N GLY A 635 -13.24 -19.30 32.40
CA GLY A 635 -13.22 -20.66 32.90
C GLY A 635 -11.98 -21.47 32.43
N PRO A 636 -11.66 -22.62 33.05
CA PRO A 636 -10.60 -23.50 32.58
C PRO A 636 -10.94 -24.07 31.20
N LEU A 637 -9.93 -24.27 30.38
CA LEU A 637 -10.07 -24.91 29.07
C LEU A 637 -10.46 -26.39 29.27
N VAL A 638 -11.56 -26.78 28.66
CA VAL A 638 -12.03 -28.17 28.65
C VAL A 638 -12.05 -28.67 27.21
N ALA A 639 -11.39 -29.79 26.97
CA ALA A 639 -11.42 -30.45 25.67
C ALA A 639 -12.38 -31.63 25.70
N ASN A 640 -13.34 -31.68 24.77
CA ASN A 640 -14.23 -32.78 24.52
C ASN A 640 -13.80 -33.52 23.26
N PHE A 641 -13.13 -34.66 23.42
CA PHE A 641 -12.67 -35.47 22.29
C PHE A 641 -13.81 -36.28 21.69
N THR A 642 -13.93 -36.22 20.38
CA THR A 642 -14.87 -36.94 19.53
C THR A 642 -14.12 -37.82 18.55
N ASP A 643 -14.81 -38.54 17.69
CA ASP A 643 -14.16 -39.33 16.65
C ASP A 643 -13.33 -38.49 15.69
N ASP A 644 -13.72 -37.23 15.44
CA ASP A 644 -12.96 -36.24 14.64
C ASP A 644 -11.64 -35.83 15.31
N SER A 645 -11.51 -36.03 16.61
CA SER A 645 -10.29 -35.73 17.35
C SER A 645 -9.23 -36.81 17.20
N LYS A 646 -9.62 -37.99 16.69
CA LYS A 646 -8.71 -39.13 16.54
C LYS A 646 -7.76 -38.95 15.36
N LEU A 647 -6.51 -39.38 15.55
CA LEU A 647 -5.50 -39.38 14.48
C LEU A 647 -4.80 -40.75 14.47
N THR A 648 -4.71 -41.31 13.27
CA THR A 648 -3.94 -42.51 13.03
C THR A 648 -2.68 -42.17 12.27
N VAL A 649 -1.54 -42.66 12.72
CA VAL A 649 -0.23 -42.49 12.08
C VAL A 649 0.33 -43.84 11.71
N THR A 650 0.76 -43.96 10.47
CA THR A 650 1.33 -45.18 9.89
C THR A 650 2.81 -44.99 9.53
N PRO A 651 3.59 -46.05 9.28
CA PRO A 651 4.96 -45.92 8.82
C PRO A 651 5.13 -45.07 7.52
N ASP A 652 4.10 -45.03 6.69
CA ASP A 652 4.10 -44.26 5.43
C ASP A 652 3.99 -42.73 5.65
N ASP A 653 3.59 -42.32 6.83
CA ASP A 653 3.52 -40.91 7.23
C ASP A 653 4.88 -40.38 7.76
N ILE A 654 5.93 -41.20 7.75
CA ILE A 654 7.21 -40.91 8.39
C ILE A 654 8.19 -40.28 7.41
N PRO A 655 8.63 -39.04 7.60
CA PRO A 655 9.73 -38.46 6.82
C PRO A 655 11.08 -39.06 7.25
N THR A 656 12.01 -39.09 6.31
CA THR A 656 13.38 -39.57 6.57
C THR A 656 14.25 -38.50 7.25
N THR A 657 13.87 -37.24 7.10
CA THR A 657 14.53 -36.08 7.71
C THR A 657 13.48 -35.06 8.18
N THR A 658 13.76 -34.33 9.24
CA THR A 658 12.84 -33.32 9.81
C THR A 658 13.59 -32.11 10.33
N ASP A 659 13.14 -30.92 9.91
CA ASP A 659 13.56 -29.68 10.51
C ASP A 659 12.66 -29.37 11.70
N VAL A 660 13.25 -29.18 12.87
CA VAL A 660 12.55 -28.86 14.11
C VAL A 660 12.91 -27.44 14.53
N GLU A 661 11.90 -26.55 14.58
CA GLU A 661 12.04 -25.21 15.11
C GLU A 661 11.47 -25.14 16.53
N PRO A 662 12.28 -24.76 17.54
CA PRO A 662 11.78 -24.56 18.89
C PRO A 662 10.93 -23.30 18.98
N ILE A 663 10.13 -23.19 20.04
CA ILE A 663 9.32 -21.97 20.32
C ILE A 663 10.23 -20.77 20.60
N VAL A 664 11.45 -20.99 21.09
CA VAL A 664 12.51 -20.00 21.32
C VAL A 664 13.87 -20.71 21.08
N GLY A 665 14.66 -20.22 20.12
CA GLY A 665 15.99 -20.73 19.79
C GLY A 665 16.17 -21.15 18.32
N GLU A 666 17.35 -21.64 17.96
CA GLU A 666 17.71 -22.09 16.61
C GLU A 666 17.07 -23.44 16.27
N GLY A 667 16.63 -23.59 15.00
CA GLY A 667 16.11 -24.85 14.47
C GLY A 667 17.19 -25.92 14.36
N ILE A 668 16.80 -27.16 14.53
CA ILE A 668 17.70 -28.36 14.43
C ILE A 668 17.09 -29.29 13.38
N GLU A 669 17.92 -29.78 12.45
CA GLU A 669 17.56 -30.88 11.57
C GLU A 669 17.65 -32.20 12.38
N ILE A 670 16.52 -32.91 12.51
CA ILE A 670 16.45 -34.20 13.18
C ILE A 670 16.30 -35.32 12.14
N THR A 671 17.27 -36.21 12.09
CA THR A 671 17.21 -37.41 11.28
C THR A 671 16.51 -38.55 12.08
N LEU A 672 16.03 -39.60 11.41
CA LEU A 672 15.34 -40.71 12.03
C LEU A 672 16.13 -41.30 13.21
N ASP A 673 17.43 -41.31 13.14
CA ASP A 673 18.33 -41.84 14.18
C ASP A 673 18.30 -41.01 15.50
N ASN A 674 17.84 -39.77 15.45
CA ASN A 674 17.80 -38.87 16.62
C ASN A 674 16.41 -38.82 17.31
N TYR A 675 15.35 -39.37 16.74
CA TYR A 675 14.00 -39.32 17.33
C TYR A 675 13.89 -40.05 18.63
N GLU A 676 14.57 -41.21 18.74
CA GLU A 676 14.53 -42.04 19.96
C GLU A 676 15.17 -41.34 21.17
N ALA A 677 16.11 -40.43 20.93
CA ALA A 677 16.77 -39.62 21.97
C ALA A 677 15.92 -38.44 22.49
N GLN A 678 14.86 -38.06 21.77
CA GLN A 678 14.05 -36.90 22.13
C GLN A 678 13.11 -37.19 23.30
N ARG A 679 12.92 -36.23 24.20
CA ARG A 679 12.02 -36.36 25.34
C ARG A 679 10.57 -36.15 24.91
N MET A 680 9.64 -37.01 25.37
CA MET A 680 8.20 -36.84 25.09
C MET A 680 7.66 -35.48 25.51
N LYS A 681 8.21 -34.86 26.56
CA LYS A 681 7.83 -33.51 26.96
C LYS A 681 8.08 -32.48 25.85
N SER A 682 9.16 -32.60 25.08
CA SER A 682 9.44 -31.71 23.95
C SER A 682 8.37 -31.83 22.87
N VAL A 683 7.86 -33.03 22.63
CA VAL A 683 6.74 -33.27 21.70
C VAL A 683 5.47 -32.59 22.17
N TYR A 684 5.11 -32.78 23.43
CA TYR A 684 3.91 -32.13 23.99
C TYR A 684 4.01 -30.63 23.97
N TYR A 685 5.19 -30.06 24.28
CA TYR A 685 5.44 -28.60 24.19
C TYR A 685 5.29 -28.09 22.75
N ALA A 686 5.84 -28.81 21.77
CA ALA A 686 5.72 -28.41 20.37
C ALA A 686 4.27 -28.41 19.91
N VAL A 687 3.53 -29.49 20.13
CA VAL A 687 2.12 -29.60 19.73
C VAL A 687 1.24 -28.61 20.49
N ALA A 688 1.43 -28.45 21.81
CA ALA A 688 0.71 -27.46 22.60
C ALA A 688 0.99 -26.04 22.12
N GLY A 689 2.22 -25.73 21.71
CA GLY A 689 2.58 -24.45 21.10
C GLY A 689 1.87 -24.20 19.77
N TYR A 690 1.82 -25.19 18.89
CA TYR A 690 1.03 -25.10 17.65
C TYR A 690 -0.48 -24.98 17.93
N THR A 691 -0.98 -25.71 18.93
CA THR A 691 -2.39 -25.61 19.34
C THR A 691 -2.72 -24.21 19.86
N LEU A 692 -1.87 -23.63 20.70
CA LEU A 692 -2.06 -22.27 21.22
C LEU A 692 -2.10 -21.24 20.08
N ARG A 693 -1.16 -21.35 19.14
CA ARG A 693 -1.12 -20.47 17.97
C ARG A 693 -2.36 -20.59 17.09
N ARG A 694 -2.89 -21.80 16.90
CA ARG A 694 -4.09 -22.05 16.12
C ARG A 694 -5.35 -21.57 16.84
N TYR A 695 -5.42 -21.81 18.13
CA TYR A 695 -6.51 -21.35 19.01
C TYR A 695 -6.63 -19.83 19.02
N ILE A 696 -5.51 -19.12 18.88
CA ILE A 696 -5.46 -17.66 18.71
C ILE A 696 -5.81 -17.26 17.26
N ARG A 697 -5.49 -18.08 16.27
CA ARG A 697 -5.67 -17.81 14.84
C ARG A 697 -7.10 -17.91 14.34
N GLU A 698 -7.94 -18.67 14.99
CA GLU A 698 -9.38 -18.65 14.66
C GLU A 698 -10.01 -17.30 15.03
N ASP A 699 -9.33 -16.47 15.83
CA ASP A 699 -9.78 -15.16 16.29
C ASP A 699 -9.11 -13.97 15.57
N SER A 700 -8.00 -14.19 14.92
CA SER A 700 -7.30 -13.16 14.13
C SER A 700 -6.54 -13.84 13.00
N LYS A 701 -6.78 -13.44 11.76
CA LYS A 701 -6.06 -13.98 10.62
C LYS A 701 -4.55 -13.84 10.74
N PRO A 702 -3.82 -14.84 10.28
CA PRO A 702 -2.40 -14.93 10.53
C PRO A 702 -1.61 -13.97 9.67
N LYS A 703 -0.89 -13.08 10.30
CA LYS A 703 0.46 -12.78 9.83
C LYS A 703 1.30 -14.01 10.15
N ALA A 704 2.04 -14.53 9.17
CA ALA A 704 2.94 -15.64 9.40
C ALA A 704 3.91 -15.27 10.52
N PHE A 705 3.99 -16.11 11.56
CA PHE A 705 4.92 -15.93 12.66
C PHE A 705 6.30 -16.41 12.19
N THR A 706 7.27 -15.54 12.21
CA THR A 706 8.69 -15.87 12.06
C THR A 706 9.31 -16.00 13.45
N PRO A 707 10.09 -17.04 13.76
CA PRO A 707 10.82 -17.12 15.02
C PRO A 707 11.80 -15.95 15.12
N GLY A 708 11.64 -15.09 16.14
CA GLY A 708 12.47 -13.87 16.35
C GLY A 708 11.72 -12.56 16.19
N GLU A 709 10.47 -12.54 15.72
CA GLU A 709 9.64 -11.34 15.80
C GLU A 709 9.15 -11.12 17.22
N GLU A 710 9.46 -9.97 17.78
CA GLU A 710 8.78 -9.49 18.99
C GLU A 710 7.27 -9.44 18.73
N LEU A 711 6.54 -10.04 19.65
CA LEU A 711 5.08 -10.02 19.67
C LEU A 711 4.58 -8.60 19.50
N ASP A 712 3.84 -8.36 18.41
CA ASP A 712 3.12 -7.12 18.19
C ASP A 712 2.23 -6.85 19.43
N GLN A 713 2.64 -5.87 20.23
CA GLN A 713 1.96 -5.45 21.45
C GLN A 713 0.73 -4.56 21.16
N SER A 714 0.05 -4.79 20.05
CA SER A 714 -1.29 -4.24 19.90
C SER A 714 -2.18 -4.78 21.02
N PRO A 715 -2.98 -3.95 21.73
CA PRO A 715 -3.78 -4.38 22.89
C PRO A 715 -4.81 -5.47 22.57
N ALA A 716 -4.95 -5.87 21.31
CA ALA A 716 -5.89 -6.87 20.81
C ALA A 716 -5.33 -8.30 20.76
N SER A 717 -4.06 -8.52 21.01
CA SER A 717 -3.41 -9.85 20.88
C SER A 717 -2.57 -10.19 22.10
N GLU A 718 -3.13 -10.08 23.31
CA GLU A 718 -2.55 -10.81 24.43
C GLU A 718 -2.74 -12.28 24.15
N ILE A 719 -1.67 -12.95 23.68
CA ILE A 719 -1.60 -14.40 23.68
C ILE A 719 -1.84 -14.85 25.11
N PRO A 720 -2.90 -15.63 25.39
CA PRO A 720 -3.16 -16.06 26.75
C PRO A 720 -2.14 -17.12 27.15
N LEU A 721 -0.89 -16.73 27.33
CA LEU A 721 0.23 -17.59 27.74
C LEU A 721 -0.09 -18.36 29.01
N HIS A 722 -0.97 -17.83 29.85
CA HIS A 722 -1.49 -18.53 31.03
C HIS A 722 -2.29 -19.79 30.66
N ARG A 723 -2.84 -19.87 29.45
CA ARG A 723 -3.56 -21.05 28.94
C ARG A 723 -2.62 -22.16 28.44
N PHE A 724 -1.34 -21.87 28.24
CA PHE A 724 -0.38 -22.86 27.71
C PHE A 724 -0.29 -24.10 28.60
N GLY A 725 -0.30 -23.94 29.93
CA GLY A 725 -0.28 -25.04 30.87
C GLY A 725 -1.53 -25.94 30.85
N GLU A 726 -2.69 -25.34 30.49
CA GLU A 726 -3.94 -26.09 30.30
C GLU A 726 -3.89 -26.87 28.98
N LEU A 727 -3.46 -26.21 27.89
CA LEU A 727 -3.27 -26.83 26.58
C LEU A 727 -2.25 -27.95 26.62
N LEU A 728 -1.20 -27.85 27.42
CA LEU A 728 -0.20 -28.88 27.59
C LEU A 728 -0.84 -30.13 28.17
N ARG A 729 -1.63 -30.02 29.25
CA ARG A 729 -2.37 -31.14 29.83
C ARG A 729 -3.39 -31.75 28.88
N ILE A 730 -4.09 -30.92 28.11
CA ILE A 730 -5.02 -31.40 27.09
C ILE A 730 -4.26 -32.13 25.98
N THR A 731 -3.11 -31.64 25.58
CA THR A 731 -2.25 -32.29 24.58
C THR A 731 -1.76 -33.67 25.08
N GLU A 732 -1.26 -33.76 26.30
CA GLU A 732 -0.85 -35.03 26.90
C GLU A 732 -2.02 -36.04 26.87
N ARG A 733 -3.21 -35.61 27.31
CA ARG A 733 -4.42 -36.42 27.27
C ARG A 733 -4.83 -36.85 25.86
N TRP A 734 -4.67 -35.97 24.87
CA TRP A 734 -4.97 -36.23 23.46
C TRP A 734 -4.04 -37.35 22.90
N PHE A 735 -2.75 -37.32 23.26
CA PHE A 735 -1.79 -38.37 22.87
C PHE A 735 -2.15 -39.74 23.42
N ASP A 736 -2.79 -39.77 24.58
CA ASP A 736 -3.18 -41.05 25.24
C ASP A 736 -4.55 -41.55 24.73
N GLU A 737 -5.53 -40.65 24.52
CA GLU A 737 -6.92 -41.03 24.20
C GLU A 737 -7.23 -41.07 22.69
N CYS A 738 -6.57 -40.23 21.89
CA CYS A 738 -6.95 -39.98 20.49
C CYS A 738 -5.91 -40.43 19.46
N LEU A 739 -4.67 -40.66 19.85
CA LEU A 739 -3.62 -41.01 18.91
C LEU A 739 -3.47 -42.56 18.83
N THR A 740 -3.54 -43.09 17.61
CA THR A 740 -3.24 -44.46 17.30
C THR A 740 -2.02 -44.54 16.38
N CYS A 741 -0.96 -45.22 16.82
CA CYS A 741 0.23 -45.47 16.01
C CYS A 741 0.32 -46.94 15.62
N TYR A 742 0.52 -47.21 14.33
CA TYR A 742 0.80 -48.56 13.80
C TYR A 742 2.30 -48.69 13.47
N GLY A 743 2.94 -49.75 13.87
CA GLY A 743 4.35 -50.04 13.63
C GLY A 743 5.04 -50.80 14.79
N GLN A 744 6.30 -51.20 14.58
CA GLN A 744 7.05 -51.96 15.58
C GLN A 744 7.47 -51.13 16.79
N ASN A 745 7.71 -49.84 16.63
CA ASN A 745 8.13 -48.92 17.73
C ASN A 745 7.13 -47.77 17.88
N ARG A 746 6.01 -48.01 18.57
CA ARG A 746 4.93 -47.05 18.78
C ARG A 746 5.35 -45.80 19.57
N GLU A 747 6.27 -45.98 20.52
CA GLU A 747 6.77 -44.85 21.32
C GLU A 747 7.71 -43.93 20.53
N ALA A 748 8.51 -44.49 19.62
CA ALA A 748 9.32 -43.70 18.71
C ALA A 748 8.44 -42.87 17.74
N MET A 749 7.35 -43.49 17.26
CA MET A 749 6.40 -42.82 16.37
C MET A 749 5.71 -41.61 17.00
N LYS A 750 5.45 -41.60 18.30
CA LYS A 750 4.92 -40.41 18.99
C LYS A 750 5.89 -39.20 18.92
N ARG A 751 7.20 -39.46 18.81
CA ARG A 751 8.22 -38.42 18.71
C ARG A 751 8.26 -37.76 17.32
N LEU A 752 7.66 -38.38 16.29
CA LEU A 752 7.51 -37.80 14.96
C LEU A 752 6.62 -36.55 14.94
N PHE A 753 5.86 -36.30 16.01
CA PHE A 753 5.12 -35.06 16.19
C PHE A 753 6.00 -33.83 16.49
N LEU A 754 7.31 -34.00 16.55
CA LEU A 754 8.25 -32.89 16.40
C LEU A 754 8.30 -32.38 14.93
N TRP A 755 7.93 -33.22 13.97
CA TRP A 755 7.79 -32.83 12.59
C TRP A 755 6.55 -31.92 12.39
N ARG A 756 6.78 -30.75 11.89
CA ARG A 756 5.80 -29.68 11.80
C ARG A 756 4.44 -30.04 11.17
N PRO A 757 4.38 -30.78 10.04
CA PRO A 757 3.08 -31.16 9.46
C PRO A 757 2.26 -32.09 10.37
N LEU A 758 2.86 -33.02 11.07
CA LEU A 758 2.15 -33.88 12.03
C LEU A 758 1.72 -33.12 13.28
N ALA A 759 2.61 -32.25 13.80
CA ALA A 759 2.30 -31.38 14.92
C ALA A 759 1.12 -30.44 14.60
N GLN A 760 1.07 -29.91 13.39
CA GLN A 760 -0.04 -29.06 12.94
C GLN A 760 -1.35 -29.82 12.77
N LYS A 761 -1.30 -31.04 12.22
CA LYS A 761 -2.49 -31.93 12.14
C LYS A 761 -3.04 -32.28 13.53
N ALA A 762 -2.18 -32.56 14.52
CA ALA A 762 -2.57 -32.78 15.90
C ALA A 762 -3.16 -31.52 16.54
N ALA A 763 -2.46 -30.39 16.38
CA ALA A 763 -2.88 -29.10 16.91
C ALA A 763 -4.26 -28.68 16.41
N GLU A 764 -4.56 -28.94 15.13
CA GLU A 764 -5.89 -28.69 14.56
C GLU A 764 -7.00 -29.48 15.23
N ARG A 765 -6.78 -30.74 15.47
CA ARG A 765 -7.76 -31.61 16.14
C ARG A 765 -7.96 -31.23 17.60
N ILE A 766 -6.86 -30.95 18.29
CA ILE A 766 -6.89 -30.50 19.69
C ILE A 766 -7.60 -29.15 19.79
N ALA A 767 -7.30 -28.19 18.91
CA ALA A 767 -7.92 -26.87 18.91
C ALA A 767 -9.45 -26.95 18.70
N ARG A 768 -9.90 -27.78 17.75
CA ARG A 768 -11.34 -28.05 17.54
C ARG A 768 -12.00 -28.71 18.75
N ALA A 769 -11.32 -29.57 19.45
CA ALA A 769 -11.85 -30.24 20.67
C ALA A 769 -11.93 -29.25 21.85
N CYS A 770 -11.07 -28.26 21.87
CA CYS A 770 -11.10 -27.19 22.89
C CYS A 770 -12.16 -26.12 22.63
N ALA A 771 -12.88 -26.15 21.52
CA ALA A 771 -14.00 -25.26 21.28
C ALA A 771 -15.13 -25.57 22.28
N PRO A 772 -15.66 -24.58 22.98
CA PRO A 772 -16.70 -24.83 23.96
C PRO A 772 -17.95 -25.36 23.28
N SER A 773 -18.30 -26.59 23.55
CA SER A 773 -19.45 -27.31 22.96
C SER A 773 -20.83 -26.75 23.39
N SER A 774 -20.91 -25.71 24.21
CA SER A 774 -22.16 -25.10 24.67
C SER A 774 -22.05 -23.75 25.37
N ALA A 775 -20.87 -23.11 25.43
CA ALA A 775 -20.79 -21.73 25.86
C ALA A 775 -20.97 -20.85 24.62
N GLU A 776 -21.96 -20.00 24.61
CA GLU A 776 -22.09 -18.93 23.63
C GLU A 776 -20.72 -18.25 23.51
N GLU A 777 -20.11 -18.35 22.32
CA GLU A 777 -18.92 -17.58 22.00
C GLU A 777 -19.30 -16.11 22.24
N PHE A 778 -18.66 -15.47 23.21
CA PHE A 778 -18.89 -14.06 23.43
C PHE A 778 -18.13 -13.28 22.37
N VAL A 779 -18.69 -13.25 21.18
CA VAL A 779 -18.24 -12.34 20.15
C VAL A 779 -18.62 -10.94 20.57
N ARG A 780 -17.66 -10.07 20.75
CA ARG A 780 -17.89 -8.63 20.92
C ARG A 780 -17.57 -7.91 19.62
N ALA A 781 -18.55 -7.24 19.07
CA ALA A 781 -18.32 -6.30 18.00
C ALA A 781 -17.49 -5.11 18.52
N ILE A 782 -16.54 -4.63 17.72
CA ILE A 782 -15.72 -3.46 18.02
C ILE A 782 -16.36 -2.28 17.28
N PRO A 783 -17.03 -1.35 17.96
CA PRO A 783 -17.57 -0.16 17.34
C PRO A 783 -16.44 0.71 16.76
N ASN A 784 -16.77 1.46 15.72
CA ASN A 784 -15.85 2.43 15.16
C ASN A 784 -15.58 3.55 16.20
N PRO A 785 -14.33 3.76 16.62
CA PRO A 785 -14.01 4.72 17.69
C PRO A 785 -14.30 6.18 17.32
N TYR A 786 -14.44 6.50 16.05
CA TYR A 786 -14.68 7.87 15.56
C TYR A 786 -16.16 8.13 15.23
N ASN A 787 -16.92 7.07 14.89
CA ASN A 787 -18.34 7.17 14.57
C ASN A 787 -19.01 5.83 14.90
N GLU A 788 -19.44 5.68 16.16
CA GLU A 788 -20.00 4.43 16.67
C GLU A 788 -21.38 4.11 16.08
N GLU A 789 -22.13 5.13 15.65
CA GLU A 789 -23.53 4.99 15.21
C GLU A 789 -23.78 5.70 13.88
N GLY A 790 -24.34 5.00 12.92
CA GLY A 790 -24.92 5.55 11.71
C GLY A 790 -26.41 5.81 11.83
N SER A 791 -26.98 6.62 10.95
CA SER A 791 -28.41 6.93 10.95
C SER A 791 -28.91 7.26 9.56
N THR A 792 -30.15 6.87 9.29
CA THR A 792 -30.86 7.23 8.04
C THR A 792 -30.97 8.73 7.83
N ARG A 793 -30.94 9.54 8.89
CA ARG A 793 -31.04 11.01 8.82
C ARG A 793 -29.92 11.68 8.03
N PHE A 794 -28.80 10.99 7.85
CA PHE A 794 -27.64 11.53 7.12
C PHE A 794 -27.68 11.26 5.62
N VAL A 795 -28.68 10.53 5.13
CA VAL A 795 -28.83 10.23 3.71
C VAL A 795 -29.23 11.49 2.94
N ASP A 796 -28.36 11.95 2.06
CA ASP A 796 -28.59 13.05 1.13
C ASP A 796 -27.65 12.91 -0.07
N PHE A 797 -28.17 12.46 -1.20
CA PHE A 797 -27.41 12.28 -2.44
C PHE A 797 -28.26 12.55 -3.67
N ALA A 798 -27.63 12.73 -4.81
CA ALA A 798 -28.30 12.88 -6.08
C ALA A 798 -28.04 11.64 -6.97
N THR A 799 -29.09 11.20 -7.66
CA THR A 799 -29.00 10.08 -8.60
C THR A 799 -29.55 10.45 -9.96
N SER A 800 -28.94 9.92 -11.01
CA SER A 800 -29.46 9.99 -12.39
C SER A 800 -30.37 8.81 -12.74
N LYS A 801 -30.53 7.85 -11.81
CA LYS A 801 -31.43 6.70 -12.01
C LYS A 801 -32.88 7.14 -12.09
N THR A 802 -33.61 6.53 -12.98
CA THR A 802 -35.01 6.84 -13.24
C THR A 802 -35.99 5.88 -12.53
N ASP A 803 -35.51 4.70 -12.11
CA ASP A 803 -36.32 3.74 -11.38
C ASP A 803 -36.27 4.04 -9.88
N LEU A 804 -37.14 4.95 -9.48
CA LEU A 804 -37.31 5.43 -8.13
C LEU A 804 -38.65 5.00 -7.58
N PHE A 805 -38.65 4.33 -6.42
CA PHE A 805 -39.89 4.02 -5.70
C PHE A 805 -40.10 5.10 -4.62
N LYS A 806 -41.24 5.81 -4.69
CA LYS A 806 -41.61 6.82 -3.71
C LYS A 806 -42.11 6.14 -2.44
N THR A 807 -41.43 6.35 -1.33
CA THR A 807 -41.72 5.67 -0.06
C THR A 807 -42.86 6.28 0.69
N SER A 808 -43.56 5.48 1.51
CA SER A 808 -44.57 5.92 2.47
C SER A 808 -43.94 6.81 3.57
N PRO A 809 -44.57 7.97 3.89
CA PRO A 809 -44.08 8.86 4.95
C PRO A 809 -44.13 8.23 6.34
N ASP A 810 -44.95 7.20 6.52
CA ASP A 810 -45.19 6.54 7.81
C ASP A 810 -44.25 5.39 8.09
N LEU A 811 -43.50 4.92 7.04
CA LEU A 811 -42.66 3.73 7.09
C LEU A 811 -41.20 3.98 6.68
N CYS A 812 -40.89 5.07 6.01
CA CYS A 812 -39.51 5.32 5.57
C CYS A 812 -39.14 6.80 5.69
N GLN A 813 -38.01 7.07 6.34
CA GLN A 813 -37.48 8.42 6.48
C GLN A 813 -36.96 9.00 5.15
N ILE A 814 -36.46 8.16 4.24
CA ILE A 814 -35.91 8.55 2.96
C ILE A 814 -37.02 8.64 1.91
N GLU A 815 -37.03 9.71 1.15
CA GLU A 815 -38.11 10.03 0.21
C GLU A 815 -38.27 9.00 -0.93
N TYR A 816 -37.15 8.40 -1.40
CA TYR A 816 -37.16 7.43 -2.48
C TYR A 816 -36.25 6.24 -2.19
N VAL A 817 -36.68 5.06 -2.57
CA VAL A 817 -35.81 3.89 -2.76
C VAL A 817 -35.30 3.93 -4.19
N VAL A 818 -33.99 3.89 -4.37
CA VAL A 818 -33.33 3.77 -5.67
C VAL A 818 -33.15 2.30 -5.98
N ALA A 819 -33.85 1.79 -6.97
CA ALA A 819 -33.78 0.39 -7.35
C ALA A 819 -32.72 0.15 -8.44
N ASP A 820 -31.92 -0.88 -8.25
CA ASP A 820 -30.94 -1.37 -9.22
C ASP A 820 -31.50 -2.54 -10.03
N GLN A 821 -32.52 -3.21 -9.47
CA GLN A 821 -33.20 -4.36 -10.07
C GLN A 821 -34.68 -4.32 -9.69
N ASP A 822 -35.53 -4.87 -10.56
CA ASP A 822 -36.99 -4.88 -10.39
C ASP A 822 -37.44 -5.51 -9.05
N TRP A 823 -36.70 -6.50 -8.55
CA TRP A 823 -37.04 -7.17 -7.29
C TRP A 823 -36.82 -6.31 -6.07
N GLU A 824 -35.88 -5.36 -6.08
CA GLU A 824 -35.65 -4.43 -4.95
C GLU A 824 -36.83 -3.48 -4.76
N LYS A 825 -37.37 -3.00 -5.87
CA LYS A 825 -38.60 -2.21 -5.87
C LYS A 825 -39.79 -3.02 -5.38
N ALA A 826 -39.96 -4.24 -5.92
CA ALA A 826 -41.00 -5.16 -5.51
C ALA A 826 -40.92 -5.47 -3.98
N PHE A 827 -39.70 -5.54 -3.44
CA PHE A 827 -39.46 -5.74 -2.01
C PHE A 827 -39.94 -4.55 -1.19
N ALA A 828 -39.58 -3.32 -1.56
CA ALA A 828 -40.07 -2.11 -0.89
C ALA A 828 -41.61 -1.99 -0.98
N GLU A 829 -42.21 -2.26 -2.14
CA GLU A 829 -43.66 -2.27 -2.31
C GLU A 829 -44.32 -3.31 -1.42
N ALA A 830 -43.75 -4.49 -1.29
CA ALA A 830 -44.29 -5.54 -0.45
C ALA A 830 -44.17 -5.24 1.07
N ILE A 831 -43.09 -4.58 1.51
CA ILE A 831 -43.00 -4.09 2.89
C ILE A 831 -44.15 -3.15 3.21
N GLU A 832 -44.40 -2.15 2.36
CA GLU A 832 -45.45 -1.17 2.57
C GLU A 832 -46.86 -1.74 2.49
N ARG A 833 -47.07 -2.72 1.59
CA ARG A 833 -48.39 -3.32 1.41
C ARG A 833 -48.72 -4.44 2.40
N GLU A 834 -47.72 -5.28 2.73
CA GLU A 834 -47.96 -6.55 3.42
C GLU A 834 -47.42 -6.58 4.87
N LEU A 835 -46.52 -5.67 5.24
CA LEU A 835 -45.93 -5.64 6.55
C LEU A 835 -46.14 -4.30 7.32
N SER A 836 -47.00 -3.40 6.80
CA SER A 836 -47.25 -2.10 7.41
C SER A 836 -47.79 -2.17 8.83
N ASP A 837 -48.39 -3.29 9.23
CA ASP A 837 -48.92 -3.56 10.57
C ASP A 837 -47.87 -3.98 11.60
N VAL A 838 -46.69 -4.45 11.15
CA VAL A 838 -45.60 -4.93 12.01
C VAL A 838 -44.30 -4.17 11.76
N CYS A 839 -44.16 -3.48 10.63
CA CYS A 839 -42.97 -2.69 10.28
C CYS A 839 -43.16 -1.25 10.72
N ARG A 840 -42.27 -0.76 11.58
CA ARG A 840 -42.24 0.63 12.04
C ARG A 840 -41.49 1.55 11.10
N ALA A 841 -40.38 1.04 10.60
CA ALA A 841 -39.56 1.75 9.65
C ALA A 841 -38.75 0.74 8.81
N TYR A 842 -38.41 1.14 7.59
CA TYR A 842 -37.48 0.40 6.75
C TYR A 842 -36.55 1.34 5.98
N VAL A 843 -35.44 0.82 5.54
CA VAL A 843 -34.50 1.53 4.67
C VAL A 843 -33.78 0.57 3.76
N LYS A 844 -33.64 0.93 2.47
CA LYS A 844 -32.66 0.30 1.57
C LYS A 844 -31.30 0.84 1.90
N ASN A 845 -30.31 -0.03 2.01
CA ASN A 845 -28.93 0.33 2.26
C ASN A 845 -28.25 0.90 0.99
N HIS A 846 -28.77 2.00 0.50
CA HIS A 846 -28.23 2.75 -0.63
C HIS A 846 -27.71 4.09 -0.13
N ASN A 847 -26.41 4.30 -0.18
CA ASN A 847 -25.73 5.46 0.36
C ASN A 847 -26.02 5.71 1.87
N LEU A 848 -26.37 4.66 2.58
CA LEU A 848 -26.67 4.69 4.00
C LEU A 848 -25.42 4.65 4.87
N GLY A 849 -24.34 4.03 4.37
CA GLY A 849 -23.10 3.84 5.11
C GLY A 849 -23.13 2.65 6.09
N PHE A 850 -24.14 1.79 6.02
CA PHE A 850 -24.22 0.58 6.82
C PHE A 850 -23.36 -0.51 6.16
N GLU A 851 -22.23 -0.82 6.77
CA GLU A 851 -21.26 -1.78 6.25
C GLU A 851 -20.89 -2.82 7.32
N VAL A 852 -20.76 -4.08 6.88
CA VAL A 852 -20.40 -5.20 7.74
C VAL A 852 -19.02 -5.71 7.33
N PRO A 853 -18.01 -5.66 8.20
CA PRO A 853 -16.71 -6.26 7.95
C PRO A 853 -16.84 -7.79 7.98
N TYR A 854 -16.30 -8.47 6.95
CA TYR A 854 -16.24 -9.93 6.87
C TYR A 854 -14.90 -10.37 6.30
N GLU A 855 -14.60 -11.64 6.46
CA GLU A 855 -13.36 -12.23 6.00
C GLU A 855 -13.62 -13.22 4.86
N TYR A 856 -12.87 -13.09 3.76
CA TYR A 856 -12.91 -14.02 2.65
C TYR A 856 -11.51 -14.25 2.07
N ARG A 857 -11.11 -15.52 1.94
CA ARG A 857 -9.80 -15.96 1.41
C ARG A 857 -8.58 -15.25 2.01
N GLY A 858 -8.63 -14.90 3.29
CA GLY A 858 -7.51 -14.31 3.96
C GLY A 858 -7.52 -12.78 3.99
N GLU A 859 -8.48 -12.11 3.38
CA GLU A 859 -8.59 -10.66 3.33
C GLU A 859 -9.85 -10.17 4.05
N THR A 860 -9.75 -9.03 4.69
CA THR A 860 -10.89 -8.35 5.32
C THR A 860 -11.60 -7.52 4.28
N HIS A 861 -12.87 -7.82 4.07
CA HIS A 861 -13.77 -7.10 3.18
C HIS A 861 -14.87 -6.44 3.97
N ARG A 862 -15.62 -5.55 3.31
CA ARG A 862 -16.84 -4.96 3.83
C ARG A 862 -17.96 -5.19 2.83
N TYR A 863 -19.12 -5.59 3.30
CA TYR A 863 -20.27 -5.71 2.44
C TYR A 863 -21.43 -4.88 2.98
N ARG A 864 -22.40 -4.58 2.11
CA ARG A 864 -23.57 -3.79 2.40
C ARG A 864 -24.80 -4.67 2.25
N PRO A 865 -25.44 -5.11 3.33
CA PRO A 865 -26.72 -5.79 3.27
C PRO A 865 -27.77 -4.92 2.58
N ASP A 866 -28.77 -5.52 1.93
CA ASP A 866 -29.70 -4.79 1.07
C ASP A 866 -30.66 -3.87 1.86
N TYR A 867 -31.24 -4.35 2.95
CA TYR A 867 -32.25 -3.62 3.71
C TYR A 867 -32.08 -3.75 5.22
N ILE A 868 -32.56 -2.73 5.94
CA ILE A 868 -32.81 -2.78 7.38
C ILE A 868 -34.28 -2.48 7.62
N LEU A 869 -34.96 -3.32 8.41
CA LEU A 869 -36.31 -3.15 8.88
C LEU A 869 -36.36 -3.04 10.39
N SER A 870 -37.10 -2.10 10.91
CA SER A 870 -37.42 -2.00 12.34
C SER A 870 -38.81 -2.57 12.56
N LEU A 871 -38.91 -3.67 13.29
CA LEU A 871 -40.16 -4.47 13.43
C LEU A 871 -40.64 -4.42 14.85
N GLU A 872 -41.98 -4.46 15.00
CA GLU A 872 -42.66 -4.62 16.29
C GLU A 872 -42.90 -6.11 16.56
N ASP A 873 -42.21 -6.63 17.56
CA ASP A 873 -42.30 -8.05 17.97
C ASP A 873 -42.95 -8.28 19.32
N GLY A 874 -43.63 -7.26 19.85
CA GLY A 874 -44.33 -7.32 21.13
C GLY A 874 -43.48 -6.93 22.35
N ASN A 875 -42.24 -6.40 22.13
CA ASN A 875 -41.37 -5.93 23.24
C ASN A 875 -41.52 -4.43 23.56
N GLY A 876 -42.51 -3.80 22.99
CA GLY A 876 -42.80 -2.37 23.19
C GLY A 876 -42.10 -1.48 22.14
N ALA A 877 -42.69 -0.30 21.98
CA ALA A 877 -42.31 0.67 20.95
C ALA A 877 -40.87 1.19 21.11
N ASP A 878 -40.32 1.19 22.31
CA ASP A 878 -38.97 1.68 22.61
C ASP A 878 -37.89 0.62 22.41
N ASN A 879 -38.25 -0.64 22.10
CA ASN A 879 -37.29 -1.74 21.89
C ASN A 879 -37.65 -2.59 20.69
N PRO A 880 -37.66 -1.99 19.49
CA PRO A 880 -37.95 -2.71 18.26
C PRO A 880 -36.92 -3.77 17.94
N LEU A 881 -37.31 -4.75 17.10
CA LEU A 881 -36.39 -5.73 16.54
C LEU A 881 -35.90 -5.20 15.20
N ASN A 882 -34.58 -4.96 15.09
CA ASN A 882 -33.95 -4.56 13.85
C ASN A 882 -33.56 -5.79 13.04
N LEU A 883 -34.12 -5.93 11.86
CA LEU A 883 -33.90 -7.02 10.93
C LEU A 883 -33.03 -6.54 9.78
N VAL A 884 -31.86 -7.13 9.63
CA VAL A 884 -31.01 -6.97 8.44
C VAL A 884 -31.43 -8.01 7.42
N VAL A 885 -31.72 -7.57 6.21
CA VAL A 885 -32.16 -8.45 5.12
C VAL A 885 -31.19 -8.41 3.96
N GLU A 886 -30.84 -9.59 3.48
CA GLU A 886 -30.09 -9.81 2.23
C GLU A 886 -30.97 -10.62 1.29
N VAL A 887 -31.10 -10.17 0.03
CA VAL A 887 -31.89 -10.85 -0.98
C VAL A 887 -30.99 -11.45 -2.03
N LYS A 888 -31.09 -12.76 -2.29
CA LYS A 888 -30.18 -13.49 -3.19
C LYS A 888 -30.88 -14.37 -4.22
N GLY A 889 -30.39 -14.30 -5.48
CA GLY A 889 -30.80 -15.19 -6.54
C GLY A 889 -29.93 -16.44 -6.73
N ARG A 890 -28.60 -16.32 -6.57
CA ARG A 890 -27.61 -17.43 -6.65
C ARG A 890 -26.54 -17.22 -5.60
N ARG A 891 -26.21 -18.26 -4.83
CA ARG A 891 -25.14 -18.22 -3.82
C ARG A 891 -23.76 -18.46 -4.44
N SER A 892 -22.80 -17.61 -4.07
CA SER A 892 -21.36 -17.83 -4.27
C SER A 892 -20.70 -18.24 -2.95
N GLU A 893 -19.44 -18.71 -2.98
CA GLU A 893 -18.67 -18.99 -1.76
C GLU A 893 -18.48 -17.71 -0.90
N GLN A 894 -18.34 -16.58 -1.56
CA GLN A 894 -18.20 -15.28 -0.89
C GLN A 894 -19.50 -14.87 -0.17
N ASP A 895 -20.64 -15.19 -0.74
CA ASP A 895 -21.94 -14.91 -0.11
C ASP A 895 -22.18 -15.78 1.11
N ALA A 896 -21.69 -17.03 1.08
CA ALA A 896 -21.72 -17.90 2.26
C ALA A 896 -20.87 -17.33 3.41
N ALA A 897 -19.70 -16.74 3.12
CA ALA A 897 -18.85 -16.09 4.11
C ALA A 897 -19.50 -14.83 4.71
N LYS A 898 -20.23 -14.04 3.91
CA LYS A 898 -21.01 -12.89 4.38
C LYS A 898 -22.10 -13.31 5.36
N ALA A 899 -22.91 -14.30 4.95
CA ALA A 899 -24.00 -14.82 5.77
C ALA A 899 -23.51 -15.45 7.09
N ASP A 900 -22.43 -16.23 7.00
CA ASP A 900 -21.78 -16.80 8.18
C ASP A 900 -21.29 -15.71 9.14
N THR A 901 -20.64 -14.69 8.64
CA THR A 901 -20.20 -13.55 9.44
C THR A 901 -21.36 -12.83 10.12
N MET A 902 -22.47 -12.63 9.40
CA MET A 902 -23.67 -12.02 10.00
C MET A 902 -24.24 -12.85 11.12
N ALA A 903 -24.39 -14.16 10.90
CA ALA A 903 -25.00 -15.07 11.86
C ALA A 903 -24.11 -15.34 13.10
N THR A 904 -22.79 -15.50 12.87
CA THR A 904 -21.88 -15.94 13.93
C THR A 904 -21.10 -14.83 14.61
N ARG A 905 -20.91 -13.68 13.97
CA ARG A 905 -20.06 -12.59 14.49
C ARG A 905 -20.79 -11.28 14.65
N TRP A 906 -21.45 -10.76 13.60
CA TRP A 906 -22.04 -9.42 13.66
C TRP A 906 -23.26 -9.37 14.58
N VAL A 907 -24.27 -10.19 14.35
CA VAL A 907 -25.50 -10.22 15.16
C VAL A 907 -25.20 -10.54 16.63
N PRO A 908 -24.48 -11.61 16.97
CA PRO A 908 -24.15 -11.91 18.36
C PRO A 908 -23.29 -10.82 18.99
N GLY A 909 -22.29 -10.29 18.26
CA GLY A 909 -21.37 -9.29 18.75
C GLY A 909 -22.02 -7.94 19.04
N VAL A 910 -22.93 -7.50 18.17
CA VAL A 910 -23.70 -6.27 18.34
C VAL A 910 -24.70 -6.41 19.49
N ASN A 911 -25.43 -7.52 19.53
CA ASN A 911 -26.39 -7.77 20.62
C ASN A 911 -25.71 -7.87 21.99
N ALA A 912 -24.48 -8.39 22.06
CA ALA A 912 -23.69 -8.46 23.28
C ALA A 912 -23.24 -7.08 23.80
N LEU A 913 -23.21 -6.04 22.95
CA LEU A 913 -22.93 -4.67 23.39
C LEU A 913 -24.10 -4.03 24.19
N GLY A 914 -25.34 -4.49 23.97
CA GLY A 914 -26.53 -4.11 24.73
C GLY A 914 -27.02 -2.66 24.54
N ARG A 915 -26.32 -1.83 23.75
CA ARG A 915 -26.58 -0.39 23.60
C ARG A 915 -27.11 0.03 22.22
N PHE A 916 -27.10 -0.87 21.25
CA PHE A 916 -27.55 -0.60 19.88
C PHE A 916 -28.90 -1.23 19.54
N GLY A 917 -29.65 -1.68 20.53
CA GLY A 917 -30.92 -2.38 20.34
C GLY A 917 -30.69 -3.86 19.99
N ARG A 918 -31.79 -4.49 19.53
CA ARG A 918 -31.82 -5.92 19.19
C ARG A 918 -31.72 -6.13 17.66
N TRP A 919 -30.83 -6.99 17.25
CA TRP A 919 -30.53 -7.25 15.82
C TRP A 919 -30.67 -8.71 15.48
N VAL A 920 -31.18 -8.96 14.28
CA VAL A 920 -31.24 -10.28 13.63
C VAL A 920 -30.93 -10.14 12.16
N PHE A 921 -30.53 -11.24 11.55
CA PHE A 921 -30.21 -11.29 10.13
C PHE A 921 -31.02 -12.40 9.44
N VAL A 922 -31.50 -12.13 8.24
CA VAL A 922 -32.21 -13.09 7.37
C VAL A 922 -31.75 -12.97 5.93
N GLU A 923 -31.43 -14.09 5.32
CA GLU A 923 -31.28 -14.23 3.87
C GLU A 923 -32.60 -14.66 3.25
N LEU A 924 -32.99 -14.04 2.14
CA LEU A 924 -34.21 -14.35 1.40
C LEU A 924 -33.86 -14.81 -0.01
N ASP A 925 -34.34 -15.99 -0.38
CA ASP A 925 -34.12 -16.55 -1.71
C ASP A 925 -35.20 -16.11 -2.72
N ASN A 926 -36.33 -15.60 -2.25
CA ASN A 926 -37.45 -15.18 -3.07
C ASN A 926 -38.13 -13.91 -2.52
N PRO A 927 -38.01 -12.78 -3.23
CA PRO A 927 -38.61 -11.51 -2.80
C PRO A 927 -40.14 -11.51 -2.75
N TYR A 928 -40.82 -12.44 -3.41
CA TYR A 928 -42.30 -12.45 -3.46
C TYR A 928 -42.95 -13.23 -2.32
N THR A 929 -42.20 -14.01 -1.55
CA THR A 929 -42.73 -14.81 -0.42
C THR A 929 -42.24 -14.34 0.95
N PHE A 930 -41.45 -13.27 0.99
CA PHE A 930 -40.74 -12.88 2.19
C PHE A 930 -41.68 -12.37 3.31
N ALA A 931 -42.79 -11.70 2.99
CA ALA A 931 -43.72 -11.20 4.01
C ALA A 931 -44.25 -12.35 4.88
N GLY A 932 -44.59 -13.49 4.27
CA GLY A 932 -44.96 -14.71 4.98
C GLY A 932 -43.79 -15.26 5.83
N GLY A 933 -42.57 -15.20 5.33
CA GLY A 933 -41.34 -15.62 6.02
C GLY A 933 -41.09 -14.77 7.27
N ILE A 934 -41.17 -13.43 7.17
CA ILE A 934 -41.01 -12.50 8.30
C ILE A 934 -42.11 -12.71 9.35
N ARG A 935 -43.37 -12.86 8.94
CA ARG A 935 -44.44 -13.14 9.89
C ARG A 935 -44.25 -14.47 10.62
N SER A 936 -43.83 -15.51 9.91
CA SER A 936 -43.52 -16.81 10.51
C SER A 936 -42.32 -16.71 11.50
N PHE A 937 -41.30 -15.95 11.15
CA PHE A 937 -40.16 -15.68 12.03
C PHE A 937 -40.57 -14.94 13.30
N LEU A 938 -41.38 -13.88 13.18
CA LEU A 938 -41.89 -13.15 14.32
C LEU A 938 -42.76 -14.04 15.24
N ALA A 939 -43.64 -14.86 14.66
CA ALA A 939 -44.47 -15.80 15.40
C ALA A 939 -43.64 -16.88 16.10
N ALA A 940 -42.59 -17.36 15.52
CA ALA A 940 -41.65 -18.33 16.12
C ALA A 940 -40.88 -17.70 17.30
N ASN A 941 -40.45 -16.45 17.18
CA ASN A 941 -39.78 -15.73 18.26
C ASN A 941 -40.70 -15.42 19.44
N GLN A 942 -41.95 -15.11 19.18
CA GLN A 942 -42.97 -14.94 20.24
C GLN A 942 -43.26 -16.26 20.98
N LYS A 943 -43.30 -17.40 20.28
CA LYS A 943 -43.49 -18.72 20.91
C LYS A 943 -42.30 -19.17 21.76
N LYS A 944 -41.07 -18.88 21.35
CA LYS A 944 -39.86 -19.17 22.15
C LYS A 944 -39.79 -18.39 23.46
N LYS A 945 -40.53 -17.29 23.62
CA LYS A 945 -40.64 -16.51 24.86
C LYS A 945 -41.75 -16.99 25.77
N ALA A 946 -42.76 -17.66 25.23
CA ALA A 946 -43.90 -18.17 26.01
C ALA A 946 -43.62 -19.58 26.58
N ALA A 947 -42.59 -20.27 26.12
CA ALA A 947 -42.05 -21.51 26.67
C ALA A 947 -40.77 -21.24 27.53
#